data_4ca22b08028afcd88d04e4b9f1dddef8
#
_entry.id   4ca22b08028afcd88d04e4b9f1dddef8
#
_cell.length_a   1.000
_cell.length_b   1.000
_cell.length_c   1.000
_cell.angle_alpha   90.00
_cell.angle_beta   90.00
_cell.angle_gamma   90.00
#
_symmetry.space_group_name_H-M   'P 1'
#
loop_
_entity.id
_entity.type
_entity.pdbx_description
1 polymer ?
#
loop_
_entity_poly.entity_id
_entity_poly.type
_entity_poly.pdbx_seq_one_letter_code
_entity_poly.pdbx_strand_id
1 'polypeptide(L)'
;QALYENMRKWELDQQALEEFLVGCKQKEKIFLTLEEESRAFMSLSEARKETFTIRKNTWGYLEIDVHTEGEFLSVEHTRVTTEEFIGNSYRLEYFLNVEALHPGSNFGRIILESPYETLTYEVVVEKDISRDEDYRANDREFAGIVKNYLKYESGKLELNEWVEEAIRRISHLREVDDRNEFYLLAHAHICLIGKRLEEAKWLLESYNYNRFAIGKDVELSSYYLYLTTLLSNDTIGQRKVAEELSKSFMKHPDSWKILCMLVEVDSEYKIYSERLRALEKQFYDEKSHSVWFYLQAFKCYREKSSSLKKLGMFEVRVLLFAVKHKLMTRELALYTANLASQMKVFDKQLYAVLVGSYKMYKESMILTAICTLLIKGNCVESCYFQWYEKAVEAELKIAQLYEYYMASVVPADFHKALPRSVYLYFMHGNSLDYHKCAFLYSNLITYEDESSEIYAHYRDEMEAFAWNQLDRRNVDEQLRIIYKRFVVEASMNPERVKALYDVCHAYRITTKVPNMKFIHVIADDGTITQKSPYTENGARVFLYAKTDRLVWESKDGRHYTDSIPYESQRLFYELRYMDMCRKYINGLRRTREEEEVQELTTEIVRENGVENYEEDELLGLCSKTIRENNYENDDFLTYVCFELFKKGQYDKVILTYLASYYCGATSDMKMLWREARDYEVHTHKLAERILTQMLFSEELFQEAQVFEQYYAEGAYFRLQQAYLVYMSREYVVEERKISRSVIDIICREYEKGEDTIDICKVAVLKYYSTREYSPQTRKTLKKFLQELCGKQIYFPFFLSYEKDWLIELQLWDKTLIEYKGQKGSRVMLYYSLQKGGEESSDYSTEVLTPMYENIYVKKFVLFANEKLKYYFKETIDGNSYRSDKELCVRETVQGEPGRYGRLNDILIEKNESERKKKIQAYAREDAAAAQIFTKEQA
;
A
#
# COMPACT_ATOMS: atom_id res chain seq x y z
N GLN A 1 -5.06 41.60 -28.52
CA GLN A 1 -6.19 41.59 -29.51
C GLN A 1 -7.40 40.87 -28.89
N ALA A 2 -7.25 39.64 -28.30
CA ALA A 2 -8.36 38.92 -27.67
C ALA A 2 -9.00 39.68 -26.53
N LEU A 3 -8.22 40.39 -25.68
CA LEU A 3 -8.74 41.29 -24.64
C LEU A 3 -9.51 42.48 -25.24
N TYR A 4 -8.97 43.09 -26.27
CA TYR A 4 -9.62 44.21 -26.94
C TYR A 4 -10.94 43.81 -27.62
N GLU A 5 -10.97 42.65 -28.28
CA GLU A 5 -12.18 42.09 -28.88
C GLU A 5 -13.23 41.69 -27.82
N ASN A 6 -12.78 41.20 -26.66
CA ASN A 6 -13.66 40.91 -25.52
C ASN A 6 -14.29 42.20 -24.97
N MET A 7 -13.49 43.26 -24.77
CA MET A 7 -13.98 44.56 -24.34
C MET A 7 -15.00 45.18 -25.32
N ARG A 8 -14.88 44.91 -26.63
CA ARG A 8 -15.83 45.42 -27.63
C ARG A 8 -17.19 44.73 -27.63
N LYS A 9 -17.24 43.51 -27.16
CA LYS A 9 -18.45 42.68 -27.21
C LYS A 9 -19.36 42.80 -26.01
N TRP A 10 -18.86 43.27 -24.89
CA TRP A 10 -19.53 43.29 -23.58
C TRP A 10 -19.68 44.71 -23.07
N GLU A 11 -20.67 44.96 -22.23
CA GLU A 11 -20.75 46.17 -21.41
C GLU A 11 -19.45 46.25 -20.57
N LEU A 12 -18.97 47.47 -20.35
CA LEU A 12 -17.71 47.78 -19.67
C LEU A 12 -17.45 46.84 -18.46
N ASP A 13 -16.69 45.77 -18.69
CA ASP A 13 -16.22 44.89 -17.64
C ASP A 13 -14.93 45.51 -17.05
N GLN A 14 -15.01 45.95 -15.81
CA GLN A 14 -13.88 46.59 -15.11
C GLN A 14 -12.68 45.63 -15.02
N GLN A 15 -12.90 44.32 -14.87
CA GLN A 15 -11.84 43.31 -14.84
C GLN A 15 -11.10 43.22 -16.18
N ALA A 16 -11.79 43.27 -17.32
CA ALA A 16 -11.18 43.30 -18.63
C ALA A 16 -10.31 44.52 -18.86
N LEU A 17 -10.71 45.69 -18.32
CA LEU A 17 -9.91 46.91 -18.36
C LEU A 17 -8.65 46.79 -17.51
N GLU A 18 -8.72 46.16 -16.33
CA GLU A 18 -7.56 45.86 -15.50
C GLU A 18 -6.55 45.01 -16.24
N GLU A 19 -7.01 43.91 -16.84
CA GLU A 19 -6.18 43.02 -17.63
C GLU A 19 -5.54 43.70 -18.85
N PHE A 20 -6.28 44.60 -19.50
CA PHE A 20 -5.73 45.36 -20.59
C PHE A 20 -4.58 46.27 -20.14
N LEU A 21 -4.71 46.94 -19.00
CA LEU A 21 -3.69 47.83 -18.44
C LEU A 21 -2.44 47.01 -18.00
N VAL A 22 -2.63 45.84 -17.41
CA VAL A 22 -1.55 44.92 -17.03
C VAL A 22 -0.84 44.39 -18.28
N GLY A 23 -1.59 43.90 -19.28
CA GLY A 23 -1.04 43.39 -20.54
C GLY A 23 -0.28 44.47 -21.37
N CYS A 24 -0.65 45.75 -21.24
CA CYS A 24 0.07 46.87 -21.83
C CYS A 24 1.25 47.35 -20.96
N LYS A 25 1.54 46.71 -19.84
CA LYS A 25 2.59 47.05 -18.86
C LYS A 25 2.44 48.51 -18.32
N GLN A 26 1.23 49.00 -18.28
CA GLN A 26 0.92 50.34 -17.70
C GLN A 26 0.62 50.25 -16.20
N LYS A 27 0.43 49.05 -15.70
CA LYS A 27 0.05 48.77 -14.32
C LYS A 27 0.52 47.40 -13.88
N GLU A 28 0.85 47.24 -12.59
CA GLU A 28 1.09 45.98 -11.94
C GLU A 28 -0.22 45.30 -11.56
N LYS A 29 -0.27 43.95 -11.58
CA LYS A 29 -1.45 43.21 -11.15
C LYS A 29 -1.71 43.38 -9.66
N ILE A 30 -2.96 43.25 -9.26
CA ILE A 30 -3.36 43.33 -7.86
C ILE A 30 -3.05 42.01 -7.18
N PHE A 31 -2.31 42.07 -6.07
CA PHE A 31 -2.08 40.97 -5.14
C PHE A 31 -2.79 41.25 -3.83
N LEU A 32 -3.35 40.20 -3.27
CA LEU A 32 -3.97 40.23 -1.96
C LEU A 32 -3.03 39.62 -0.92
N THR A 33 -3.04 40.18 0.28
CA THR A 33 -2.30 39.65 1.43
C THR A 33 -3.20 39.68 2.66
N LEU A 34 -3.05 38.72 3.54
CA LEU A 34 -3.72 38.67 4.84
C LEU A 34 -2.77 39.26 5.90
N GLU A 35 -3.28 40.04 6.82
CA GLU A 35 -2.50 40.50 7.98
C GLU A 35 -2.21 39.36 8.95
N GLU A 36 -3.15 38.39 9.06
CA GLU A 36 -3.07 37.20 9.86
C GLU A 36 -3.52 35.99 8.99
N GLU A 37 -2.85 34.86 9.04
CA GLU A 37 -3.22 33.68 8.27
C GLU A 37 -4.13 32.73 9.06
N SER A 38 -4.15 32.86 10.39
CA SER A 38 -4.96 32.02 11.25
C SER A 38 -5.31 32.68 12.58
N ARG A 39 -6.41 32.24 13.19
CA ARG A 39 -6.79 32.65 14.54
C ARG A 39 -7.37 31.52 15.35
N ALA A 40 -6.93 31.42 16.59
CA ALA A 40 -7.41 30.44 17.55
C ALA A 40 -8.24 31.09 18.67
N PHE A 41 -9.36 30.48 19.01
CA PHE A 41 -10.24 30.90 20.09
C PHE A 41 -10.30 29.80 21.14
N MET A 42 -9.98 30.14 22.38
CA MET A 42 -10.06 29.23 23.53
C MET A 42 -11.37 29.48 24.28
N SER A 43 -12.07 28.39 24.64
CA SER A 43 -13.25 28.40 25.52
C SER A 43 -14.38 29.35 25.08
N LEU A 44 -14.81 29.24 23.82
CA LEU A 44 -15.88 30.08 23.28
C LEU A 44 -17.23 29.63 23.86
N SER A 45 -17.93 30.55 24.60
CA SER A 45 -19.22 30.29 25.29
C SER A 45 -20.41 30.92 24.60
N GLU A 46 -20.20 31.95 23.77
CA GLU A 46 -21.25 32.70 23.10
C GLU A 46 -20.89 32.92 21.61
N ALA A 47 -21.93 33.06 20.77
CA ALA A 47 -21.73 33.40 19.36
C ALA A 47 -20.97 34.74 19.24
N ARG A 48 -19.95 34.76 18.37
CA ARG A 48 -19.06 35.88 18.26
C ARG A 48 -18.87 36.31 16.83
N LYS A 49 -18.84 37.63 16.63
CA LYS A 49 -18.49 38.28 15.37
C LYS A 49 -17.03 38.71 15.46
N GLU A 50 -16.23 38.31 14.50
CA GLU A 50 -14.81 38.65 14.40
C GLU A 50 -14.46 39.18 13.02
N THR A 51 -13.29 39.79 12.90
CA THR A 51 -12.83 40.37 11.64
C THR A 51 -11.36 40.07 11.42
N PHE A 52 -10.98 39.93 10.15
CA PHE A 52 -9.58 39.95 9.73
C PHE A 52 -9.41 40.91 8.54
N THR A 53 -8.17 41.36 8.32
CA THR A 53 -7.88 42.39 7.33
C THR A 53 -7.25 41.80 6.09
N ILE A 54 -7.83 42.09 4.94
CA ILE A 54 -7.30 41.82 3.61
C ILE A 54 -6.65 43.10 3.08
N ARG A 55 -5.42 43.00 2.56
CA ARG A 55 -4.71 44.13 1.94
C ARG A 55 -4.44 43.89 0.46
N LYS A 56 -4.49 44.93 -0.34
CA LYS A 56 -4.05 44.92 -1.75
C LYS A 56 -2.79 45.79 -1.93
N ASN A 57 -1.93 45.35 -2.87
CA ASN A 57 -0.68 46.07 -3.15
C ASN A 57 -0.85 47.39 -3.92
N THR A 58 -1.85 47.47 -4.79
CA THR A 58 -2.06 48.62 -5.70
C THR A 58 -3.55 48.96 -5.89
N TRP A 59 -3.85 50.07 -6.54
CA TRP A 59 -5.20 50.46 -6.90
C TRP A 59 -5.81 49.58 -7.98
N GLY A 60 -7.13 49.62 -8.12
CA GLY A 60 -7.87 48.99 -9.24
C GLY A 60 -8.96 48.05 -8.79
N TYR A 61 -9.61 47.37 -9.75
CA TYR A 61 -10.77 46.54 -9.56
C TYR A 61 -10.38 45.04 -9.52
N LEU A 62 -10.88 44.35 -8.52
CA LEU A 62 -10.78 42.90 -8.37
C LEU A 62 -12.02 42.39 -7.66
N GLU A 63 -12.59 41.30 -8.15
CA GLU A 63 -13.66 40.54 -7.48
C GLU A 63 -13.05 39.41 -6.67
N ILE A 64 -13.58 39.20 -5.47
CA ILE A 64 -13.14 38.15 -4.53
C ILE A 64 -14.38 37.35 -4.11
N ASP A 65 -14.46 36.12 -4.46
CA ASP A 65 -15.47 35.18 -3.97
C ASP A 65 -15.02 34.61 -2.63
N VAL A 66 -15.93 34.60 -1.64
CA VAL A 66 -15.64 34.19 -0.27
C VAL A 66 -16.45 32.96 0.07
N HIS A 67 -15.75 31.85 0.41
CA HIS A 67 -16.33 30.57 0.81
C HIS A 67 -15.92 30.21 2.22
N THR A 68 -16.77 29.49 2.94
CA THR A 68 -16.45 28.98 4.28
C THR A 68 -16.50 27.47 4.32
N GLU A 69 -15.50 26.85 4.97
CA GLU A 69 -15.48 25.44 5.35
C GLU A 69 -15.60 25.33 6.87
N GLY A 70 -16.55 24.55 7.35
CA GLY A 70 -16.86 24.37 8.77
C GLY A 70 -18.27 24.87 9.11
N GLU A 71 -19.12 24.01 9.66
CA GLU A 71 -20.53 24.30 9.97
C GLU A 71 -20.71 25.45 10.98
N PHE A 72 -19.67 25.74 11.77
CA PHE A 72 -19.66 26.79 12.78
C PHE A 72 -19.22 28.17 12.24
N LEU A 73 -18.75 28.24 10.99
CA LEU A 73 -18.29 29.46 10.33
C LEU A 73 -19.30 29.96 9.31
N SER A 74 -19.56 31.26 9.32
CA SER A 74 -20.31 31.94 8.26
C SER A 74 -19.77 33.35 8.02
N VAL A 75 -19.93 33.82 6.79
CA VAL A 75 -19.58 35.18 6.37
C VAL A 75 -20.85 35.93 5.90
N GLU A 76 -20.88 37.22 6.06
CA GLU A 76 -22.02 38.05 5.64
C GLU A 76 -22.01 38.25 4.11
N HIS A 77 -20.84 38.46 3.55
CA HIS A 77 -20.65 38.71 2.12
C HIS A 77 -19.91 37.54 1.49
N THR A 78 -20.56 36.87 0.56
CA THR A 78 -19.94 35.77 -0.22
C THR A 78 -19.17 36.31 -1.43
N ARG A 79 -19.27 37.60 -1.71
CA ARG A 79 -18.56 38.29 -2.78
C ARG A 79 -18.21 39.70 -2.31
N VAL A 80 -16.95 40.06 -2.50
CA VAL A 80 -16.37 41.36 -2.13
C VAL A 80 -15.62 41.92 -3.33
N THR A 81 -15.78 43.23 -3.60
CA THR A 81 -15.02 43.94 -4.65
C THR A 81 -14.00 44.90 -4.04
N THR A 82 -12.95 45.19 -4.78
CA THR A 82 -11.95 46.15 -4.30
C THR A 82 -12.47 47.58 -4.22
N GLU A 83 -13.68 47.84 -4.70
CA GLU A 83 -14.38 49.12 -4.50
C GLU A 83 -14.82 49.34 -3.04
N GLU A 84 -15.03 48.24 -2.31
CA GLU A 84 -15.40 48.23 -0.89
C GLU A 84 -14.19 48.46 0.04
N PHE A 85 -12.95 48.44 -0.53
CA PHE A 85 -11.74 48.68 0.23
C PHE A 85 -11.58 50.15 0.61
N ILE A 86 -11.32 50.41 1.88
CA ILE A 86 -10.95 51.72 2.36
C ILE A 86 -9.42 51.88 2.20
N GLY A 87 -9.03 52.64 1.16
CA GLY A 87 -7.63 52.65 0.73
C GLY A 87 -7.17 51.34 0.17
N ASN A 88 -6.17 50.72 0.80
CA ASN A 88 -5.65 49.42 0.38
C ASN A 88 -6.08 48.24 1.29
N SER A 89 -7.03 48.47 2.22
CA SER A 89 -7.45 47.47 3.19
C SER A 89 -8.95 47.27 3.27
N TYR A 90 -9.40 46.04 3.44
CA TYR A 90 -10.77 45.61 3.68
C TYR A 90 -10.83 44.74 4.93
N ARG A 91 -11.80 44.99 5.81
CA ARG A 91 -12.07 44.16 7.00
C ARG A 91 -13.22 43.24 6.69
N LEU A 92 -12.88 41.93 6.51
CA LEU A 92 -13.90 40.94 6.31
C LEU A 92 -14.42 40.48 7.67
N GLU A 93 -15.74 40.48 7.81
CA GLU A 93 -16.46 40.07 9.01
C GLU A 93 -16.91 38.60 8.88
N TYR A 94 -16.68 37.83 9.94
CA TYR A 94 -17.16 36.45 10.02
C TYR A 94 -17.80 36.15 11.37
N PHE A 95 -18.68 35.18 11.38
CA PHE A 95 -19.45 34.79 12.56
C PHE A 95 -19.06 33.38 12.98
N LEU A 96 -18.95 33.20 14.31
CA LEU A 96 -18.72 31.89 14.97
C LEU A 96 -20.03 31.48 15.65
N ASN A 97 -20.61 30.37 15.21
CA ASN A 97 -21.82 29.78 15.79
C ASN A 97 -21.43 28.72 16.83
N VAL A 98 -21.62 28.98 18.11
CA VAL A 98 -21.27 28.09 19.22
C VAL A 98 -22.15 26.82 19.25
N GLU A 99 -23.38 26.88 18.74
CA GLU A 99 -24.29 25.73 18.70
C GLU A 99 -23.81 24.65 17.74
N ALA A 100 -23.11 25.03 16.67
CA ALA A 100 -22.54 24.10 15.69
C ALA A 100 -21.17 23.52 16.10
N LEU A 101 -20.61 23.94 17.25
CA LEU A 101 -19.33 23.44 17.75
C LEU A 101 -19.51 22.12 18.49
N HIS A 102 -18.72 21.11 18.14
CA HIS A 102 -18.55 19.89 18.95
C HIS A 102 -17.52 20.09 20.06
N PRO A 103 -17.57 19.34 21.16
CA PRO A 103 -16.59 19.41 22.23
C PRO A 103 -15.18 19.10 21.72
N GLY A 104 -14.19 19.89 22.13
CA GLY A 104 -12.79 19.81 21.68
C GLY A 104 -12.49 20.83 20.60
N SER A 105 -11.46 20.58 19.80
CA SER A 105 -10.98 21.47 18.75
C SER A 105 -11.83 21.34 17.48
N ASN A 106 -12.36 22.46 16.99
CA ASN A 106 -13.10 22.61 15.77
C ASN A 106 -12.27 23.40 14.77
N PHE A 107 -12.12 22.90 13.55
CA PHE A 107 -11.31 23.50 12.50
C PHE A 107 -12.20 24.00 11.39
N GLY A 108 -11.97 25.23 10.94
CA GLY A 108 -12.67 25.83 9.81
C GLY A 108 -11.75 26.71 9.00
N ARG A 109 -12.19 27.05 7.78
CA ARG A 109 -11.43 27.88 6.84
C ARG A 109 -12.34 28.87 6.17
N ILE A 110 -11.82 30.07 5.93
CA ILE A 110 -12.41 31.06 5.04
C ILE A 110 -11.51 31.14 3.82
N ILE A 111 -12.03 30.81 2.66
CA ILE A 111 -11.33 30.73 1.40
C ILE A 111 -11.71 31.96 0.58
N LEU A 112 -10.73 32.73 0.14
CA LEU A 112 -10.86 33.91 -0.68
C LEU A 112 -10.34 33.57 -2.07
N GLU A 113 -11.22 33.51 -3.04
CA GLU A 113 -10.87 33.20 -4.43
C GLU A 113 -10.91 34.47 -5.26
N SER A 114 -9.78 34.85 -5.82
CA SER A 114 -9.65 35.92 -6.81
C SER A 114 -9.33 35.35 -8.19
N PRO A 115 -9.44 36.10 -9.29
CA PRO A 115 -9.03 35.62 -10.61
C PRO A 115 -7.56 35.20 -10.72
N TYR A 116 -6.70 35.58 -9.79
CA TYR A 116 -5.26 35.39 -9.85
C TYR A 116 -4.72 34.42 -8.80
N GLU A 117 -5.38 34.32 -7.65
CA GLU A 117 -4.88 33.57 -6.50
C GLU A 117 -6.02 33.15 -5.56
N THR A 118 -5.75 32.16 -4.75
CA THR A 118 -6.63 31.71 -3.67
C THR A 118 -5.89 31.87 -2.34
N LEU A 119 -6.47 32.60 -1.40
CA LEU A 119 -5.97 32.78 -0.05
C LEU A 119 -6.85 32.02 0.95
N THR A 120 -6.26 31.48 2.00
CA THR A 120 -6.98 30.74 3.03
C THR A 120 -6.68 31.33 4.41
N TYR A 121 -7.74 31.63 5.16
CA TYR A 121 -7.66 32.06 6.57
C TYR A 121 -8.18 30.93 7.46
N GLU A 122 -7.34 30.42 8.37
CA GLU A 122 -7.68 29.28 9.22
C GLU A 122 -8.27 29.75 10.56
N VAL A 123 -9.37 29.12 10.99
CA VAL A 123 -10.03 29.40 12.26
C VAL A 123 -10.10 28.12 13.09
N VAL A 124 -9.53 28.18 14.27
CA VAL A 124 -9.57 27.08 15.25
C VAL A 124 -10.37 27.53 16.46
N VAL A 125 -11.37 26.75 16.87
CA VAL A 125 -12.18 27.06 18.04
C VAL A 125 -12.17 25.86 18.99
N GLU A 126 -11.71 26.08 20.21
CA GLU A 126 -11.81 25.10 21.30
C GLU A 126 -13.06 25.35 22.13
N LYS A 127 -13.92 24.34 22.25
CA LYS A 127 -15.08 24.33 23.13
C LYS A 127 -14.73 23.59 24.41
N ASP A 128 -14.93 24.25 25.55
CA ASP A 128 -14.56 23.77 26.86
C ASP A 128 -15.26 22.46 27.27
N ILE A 129 -14.50 21.52 27.80
CA ILE A 129 -14.92 20.15 28.12
C ILE A 129 -15.34 20.00 29.60
N SER A 130 -15.31 21.03 30.37
CA SER A 130 -15.19 21.05 31.82
C SER A 130 -16.31 20.45 32.69
N ARG A 131 -17.38 19.89 32.12
CA ARG A 131 -18.47 19.22 32.93
C ARG A 131 -18.62 17.70 32.67
N ASP A 132 -17.88 17.12 31.69
CA ASP A 132 -18.04 15.72 31.30
C ASP A 132 -16.78 14.86 31.56
N GLU A 133 -15.74 15.38 32.19
CA GLU A 133 -14.48 14.62 32.37
C GLU A 133 -14.68 13.39 33.27
N ASP A 134 -15.43 13.49 34.36
CA ASP A 134 -15.68 12.36 35.26
C ASP A 134 -16.57 11.29 34.58
N TYR A 135 -17.63 11.69 33.90
CA TYR A 135 -18.45 10.76 33.10
C TYR A 135 -17.63 10.07 32.00
N ARG A 136 -16.80 10.80 31.29
CA ARG A 136 -15.93 10.23 30.25
C ARG A 136 -14.83 9.34 30.81
N ALA A 137 -14.35 9.60 32.02
CA ALA A 137 -13.38 8.74 32.71
C ALA A 137 -14.04 7.40 33.04
N ASN A 138 -15.24 7.40 33.60
CA ASN A 138 -15.97 6.20 33.95
C ASN A 138 -16.36 5.37 32.72
N ASP A 139 -16.80 6.04 31.65
CA ASP A 139 -17.08 5.39 30.36
C ASP A 139 -15.82 4.76 29.73
N ARG A 140 -14.65 5.41 29.84
CA ARG A 140 -13.37 4.85 29.37
C ARG A 140 -12.96 3.62 30.18
N GLU A 141 -13.16 3.64 31.49
CA GLU A 141 -12.86 2.49 32.35
C GLU A 141 -13.78 1.31 32.01
N PHE A 142 -15.09 1.54 31.84
CA PHE A 142 -16.02 0.49 31.42
C PHE A 142 -15.74 -0.01 30.02
N ALA A 143 -15.47 0.90 29.08
CA ALA A 143 -15.04 0.55 27.72
C ALA A 143 -13.75 -0.27 27.71
N GLY A 144 -12.86 -0.04 28.68
CA GLY A 144 -11.64 -0.83 28.90
C GLY A 144 -11.94 -2.28 29.25
N ILE A 145 -12.96 -2.56 30.09
CA ILE A 145 -13.42 -3.92 30.42
C ILE A 145 -13.89 -4.62 29.13
N VAL A 146 -14.76 -3.97 28.35
CA VAL A 146 -15.30 -4.51 27.09
C VAL A 146 -14.19 -4.74 26.07
N LYS A 147 -13.25 -3.79 25.91
CA LYS A 147 -12.12 -3.91 25.00
C LYS A 147 -11.23 -5.10 25.35
N ASN A 148 -10.96 -5.32 26.65
CA ASN A 148 -10.18 -6.45 27.11
C ASN A 148 -10.96 -7.77 26.98
N TYR A 149 -12.29 -7.77 27.13
CA TYR A 149 -13.13 -8.93 26.80
C TYR A 149 -13.01 -9.35 25.33
N LEU A 150 -13.00 -8.39 24.40
CA LEU A 150 -12.77 -8.67 23.00
C LEU A 150 -11.35 -9.20 22.70
N LYS A 151 -10.35 -8.80 23.49
CA LYS A 151 -9.02 -9.41 23.41
C LYS A 151 -9.03 -10.87 23.89
N TYR A 152 -9.78 -11.17 24.96
CA TYR A 152 -9.99 -12.54 25.42
C TYR A 152 -10.71 -13.37 24.34
N GLU A 153 -11.79 -12.88 23.78
CA GLU A 153 -12.52 -13.57 22.69
C GLU A 153 -11.66 -13.79 21.43
N SER A 154 -10.65 -12.93 21.19
CA SER A 154 -9.69 -13.07 20.09
C SER A 154 -8.47 -13.95 20.44
N GLY A 155 -8.44 -14.56 21.65
CA GLY A 155 -7.35 -15.41 22.13
C GLY A 155 -6.05 -14.67 22.47
N LYS A 156 -6.09 -13.35 22.62
CA LYS A 156 -4.93 -12.51 22.97
C LYS A 156 -4.74 -12.29 24.46
N LEU A 157 -5.73 -12.64 25.26
CA LEU A 157 -5.74 -12.49 26.69
C LEU A 157 -6.32 -13.78 27.28
N GLU A 158 -5.72 -14.29 28.36
CA GLU A 158 -6.27 -15.44 29.08
C GLU A 158 -7.52 -15.02 29.91
N LEU A 159 -8.43 -15.98 30.14
CA LEU A 159 -9.68 -15.70 30.87
C LEU A 159 -9.40 -15.12 32.26
N ASN A 160 -8.47 -15.72 33.00
CA ASN A 160 -8.15 -15.27 34.35
C ASN A 160 -7.57 -13.86 34.39
N GLU A 161 -6.69 -13.53 33.44
CA GLU A 161 -6.10 -12.19 33.32
C GLU A 161 -7.18 -11.14 33.03
N TRP A 162 -8.12 -11.47 32.12
CA TRP A 162 -9.24 -10.59 31.84
C TRP A 162 -10.14 -10.41 33.06
N VAL A 163 -10.46 -11.50 33.78
CA VAL A 163 -11.36 -11.45 34.94
C VAL A 163 -10.75 -10.59 36.05
N GLU A 164 -9.48 -10.78 36.38
CA GLU A 164 -8.81 -10.00 37.42
C GLU A 164 -8.75 -8.50 37.09
N GLU A 165 -8.39 -8.17 35.88
CA GLU A 165 -8.33 -6.76 35.44
C GLU A 165 -9.75 -6.16 35.33
N ALA A 166 -10.75 -6.91 34.91
CA ALA A 166 -12.14 -6.47 34.84
C ALA A 166 -12.72 -6.24 36.26
N ILE A 167 -12.43 -7.13 37.21
CA ILE A 167 -12.85 -6.96 38.63
C ILE A 167 -12.19 -5.72 39.24
N ARG A 168 -10.90 -5.50 38.95
CA ARG A 168 -10.19 -4.31 39.47
C ARG A 168 -10.86 -3.03 38.94
N ARG A 169 -11.15 -2.95 37.66
CA ARG A 169 -11.80 -1.77 37.05
C ARG A 169 -13.24 -1.56 37.49
N ILE A 170 -14.04 -2.63 37.57
CA ILE A 170 -15.44 -2.52 38.00
C ILE A 170 -15.54 -2.18 39.49
N SER A 171 -14.61 -2.66 40.33
CA SER A 171 -14.54 -2.28 41.76
C SER A 171 -14.21 -0.78 41.91
N HIS A 172 -13.28 -0.25 41.13
CA HIS A 172 -12.99 1.18 41.11
C HIS A 172 -14.21 2.01 40.66
N LEU A 173 -14.90 1.59 39.60
CA LEU A 173 -16.13 2.26 39.15
C LEU A 173 -17.22 2.26 40.23
N ARG A 174 -17.34 1.18 41.00
CA ARG A 174 -18.28 1.08 42.12
C ARG A 174 -17.89 1.94 43.29
N GLU A 175 -16.62 2.20 43.52
CA GLU A 175 -16.12 3.14 44.55
C GLU A 175 -16.42 4.59 44.20
N VAL A 176 -16.32 4.93 42.89
CA VAL A 176 -16.60 6.27 42.37
C VAL A 176 -18.10 6.57 42.30
N ASP A 177 -18.92 5.58 41.90
CA ASP A 177 -20.38 5.70 41.82
C ASP A 177 -21.04 4.49 42.48
N ASP A 178 -21.17 4.54 43.79
CA ASP A 178 -21.76 3.48 44.62
C ASP A 178 -23.28 3.31 44.44
N ARG A 179 -23.94 4.28 43.81
CA ARG A 179 -25.37 4.27 43.55
C ARG A 179 -25.74 3.63 42.20
N ASN A 180 -24.77 3.36 41.34
CA ASN A 180 -24.97 2.79 40.03
C ASN A 180 -25.07 1.27 40.11
N GLU A 181 -26.28 0.82 40.20
CA GLU A 181 -26.61 -0.60 40.35
C GLU A 181 -26.24 -1.46 39.15
N PHE A 182 -26.07 -0.83 37.97
CA PHE A 182 -25.56 -1.52 36.82
C PHE A 182 -24.12 -2.03 37.06
N TYR A 183 -23.28 -1.29 37.73
CA TYR A 183 -21.91 -1.72 38.03
C TYR A 183 -21.88 -2.91 39.00
N LEU A 184 -22.84 -3.00 39.92
CA LEU A 184 -22.98 -4.17 40.81
C LEU A 184 -23.33 -5.43 40.01
N LEU A 185 -24.34 -5.34 39.12
CA LEU A 185 -24.73 -6.44 38.27
C LEU A 185 -23.65 -6.82 37.26
N ALA A 186 -22.94 -5.84 36.69
CA ALA A 186 -21.83 -6.09 35.79
C ALA A 186 -20.67 -6.81 36.49
N HIS A 187 -20.38 -6.46 37.78
CA HIS A 187 -19.40 -7.17 38.62
C HIS A 187 -19.82 -8.64 38.83
N ALA A 188 -21.07 -8.89 39.16
CA ALA A 188 -21.57 -10.24 39.30
C ALA A 188 -21.48 -11.04 37.99
N HIS A 189 -21.75 -10.40 36.84
CA HIS A 189 -21.58 -11.02 35.52
C HIS A 189 -20.13 -11.39 35.22
N ILE A 190 -19.17 -10.50 35.50
CA ILE A 190 -17.73 -10.78 35.33
C ILE A 190 -17.33 -11.99 36.18
N CYS A 191 -17.82 -12.07 37.46
CA CYS A 191 -17.56 -13.20 38.33
C CYS A 191 -18.18 -14.51 37.76
N LEU A 192 -19.38 -14.47 37.19
CA LEU A 192 -20.01 -15.63 36.55
C LEU A 192 -19.20 -16.13 35.35
N ILE A 193 -18.75 -15.24 34.48
CA ILE A 193 -17.86 -15.59 33.34
C ILE A 193 -16.55 -16.18 33.86
N GLY A 194 -15.98 -15.64 34.92
CA GLY A 194 -14.77 -16.12 35.62
C GLY A 194 -14.96 -17.38 36.46
N LYS A 195 -16.18 -17.96 36.50
CA LYS A 195 -16.54 -19.12 37.33
C LYS A 195 -16.34 -18.92 38.82
N ARG A 196 -16.38 -17.67 39.31
CA ARG A 196 -16.34 -17.30 40.74
C ARG A 196 -17.76 -17.29 41.31
N LEU A 197 -18.38 -18.48 41.40
CA LEU A 197 -19.82 -18.61 41.68
C LEU A 197 -20.25 -18.09 43.05
N GLU A 198 -19.45 -18.30 44.08
CA GLU A 198 -19.76 -17.82 45.43
C GLU A 198 -19.72 -16.29 45.55
N GLU A 199 -18.76 -15.65 44.91
CA GLU A 199 -18.66 -14.19 44.87
C GLU A 199 -19.83 -13.59 44.08
N ALA A 200 -20.16 -14.19 42.94
CA ALA A 200 -21.32 -13.78 42.13
C ALA A 200 -22.64 -13.91 42.92
N LYS A 201 -22.79 -15.03 43.64
CA LYS A 201 -23.97 -15.27 44.52
C LYS A 201 -24.08 -14.22 45.59
N TRP A 202 -22.99 -13.92 46.31
CA TRP A 202 -22.98 -12.88 47.35
C TRP A 202 -23.34 -11.49 46.79
N LEU A 203 -22.82 -11.14 45.59
CA LEU A 203 -23.13 -9.88 44.93
C LEU A 203 -24.62 -9.80 44.54
N LEU A 204 -25.23 -10.88 44.03
CA LEU A 204 -26.63 -10.92 43.66
C LEU A 204 -27.55 -10.95 44.85
N GLU A 205 -27.19 -11.62 45.95
CA GLU A 205 -27.97 -11.64 47.22
C GLU A 205 -27.92 -10.26 47.94
N SER A 206 -26.87 -9.47 47.75
CA SER A 206 -26.78 -8.10 48.27
C SER A 206 -27.70 -7.11 47.56
N TYR A 207 -28.27 -7.50 46.41
CA TYR A 207 -29.10 -6.69 45.54
C TYR A 207 -30.58 -6.85 45.87
N ASN A 208 -31.30 -5.76 46.02
CA ASN A 208 -32.73 -5.81 46.32
C ASN A 208 -33.58 -5.76 45.07
N TYR A 209 -33.85 -6.94 44.47
CA TYR A 209 -34.66 -7.09 43.28
C TYR A 209 -36.01 -6.37 43.31
N ASN A 210 -36.67 -6.38 44.47
CA ASN A 210 -38.00 -5.76 44.64
C ASN A 210 -37.98 -4.25 44.38
N ARG A 211 -36.87 -3.60 44.59
CA ARG A 211 -36.69 -2.18 44.30
C ARG A 211 -36.81 -1.87 42.79
N PHE A 212 -36.40 -2.79 41.94
CA PHE A 212 -36.43 -2.64 40.46
C PHE A 212 -37.71 -3.20 39.86
N ALA A 213 -38.18 -4.32 40.33
CA ALA A 213 -39.46 -4.91 39.91
C ALA A 213 -40.64 -3.96 40.14
N ILE A 214 -40.56 -3.14 41.20
CA ILE A 214 -41.52 -2.10 41.54
C ILE A 214 -41.15 -0.75 40.95
N GLY A 215 -39.89 -0.49 40.66
CA GLY A 215 -39.26 0.86 40.40
C GLY A 215 -39.09 1.14 38.96
N LYS A 216 -39.61 0.88 37.95
CA LYS A 216 -39.51 1.41 36.55
C LYS A 216 -38.27 1.03 35.73
N ASP A 217 -37.20 0.43 36.26
CA ASP A 217 -36.04 0.03 35.47
C ASP A 217 -36.14 -1.41 34.99
N VAL A 218 -36.77 -1.59 33.85
CA VAL A 218 -37.05 -2.92 33.26
C VAL A 218 -35.77 -3.58 32.77
N GLU A 219 -34.76 -2.79 32.36
CA GLU A 219 -33.47 -3.33 31.85
C GLU A 219 -32.67 -3.94 33.00
N LEU A 220 -32.53 -3.23 34.14
CA LEU A 220 -31.78 -3.73 35.29
C LEU A 220 -32.49 -4.94 35.93
N SER A 221 -33.79 -4.93 36.07
CA SER A 221 -34.55 -6.09 36.53
C SER A 221 -34.42 -7.31 35.64
N SER A 222 -34.43 -7.11 34.32
CA SER A 222 -34.20 -8.16 33.35
C SER A 222 -32.76 -8.69 33.43
N TYR A 223 -31.78 -7.80 33.64
CA TYR A 223 -30.38 -8.17 33.80
C TYR A 223 -30.16 -9.02 35.08
N TYR A 224 -30.76 -8.64 36.17
CA TYR A 224 -30.73 -9.44 37.41
C TYR A 224 -31.29 -10.85 37.17
N LEU A 225 -32.48 -10.98 36.59
CA LEU A 225 -33.11 -12.27 36.29
C LEU A 225 -32.21 -13.12 35.36
N TYR A 226 -31.61 -12.52 34.37
CA TYR A 226 -30.64 -13.19 33.50
C TYR A 226 -29.45 -13.74 34.29
N LEU A 227 -28.84 -12.97 35.17
CA LEU A 227 -27.69 -13.38 35.97
C LEU A 227 -28.03 -14.48 36.97
N THR A 228 -29.21 -14.44 37.57
CA THR A 228 -29.68 -15.52 38.47
C THR A 228 -29.86 -16.84 37.70
N THR A 229 -30.23 -16.76 36.42
CA THR A 229 -30.34 -17.94 35.56
C THR A 229 -28.98 -18.55 35.22
N LEU A 230 -27.95 -17.70 35.00
CA LEU A 230 -26.59 -18.16 34.80
C LEU A 230 -25.97 -18.80 36.05
N LEU A 231 -26.38 -18.36 37.25
CA LEU A 231 -25.91 -18.93 38.52
C LEU A 231 -26.61 -20.28 38.82
N SER A 232 -27.91 -20.44 38.49
CA SER A 232 -28.68 -21.64 38.75
C SER A 232 -28.74 -22.53 37.50
N ASN A 233 -28.21 -23.76 37.57
CA ASN A 233 -28.32 -24.75 36.48
C ASN A 233 -29.75 -25.41 36.38
N ASP A 234 -30.79 -24.72 36.83
CA ASP A 234 -32.18 -25.23 36.84
C ASP A 234 -32.91 -24.92 35.52
N THR A 235 -33.21 -25.96 34.74
CA THR A 235 -33.89 -25.84 33.46
C THR A 235 -35.36 -25.32 33.57
N ILE A 236 -36.02 -25.56 34.71
CA ILE A 236 -37.40 -25.06 34.97
C ILE A 236 -37.35 -23.57 35.28
N GLY A 237 -36.38 -23.14 36.09
CA GLY A 237 -36.11 -21.74 36.37
C GLY A 237 -35.74 -20.95 35.11
N GLN A 238 -34.89 -21.51 34.25
CA GLN A 238 -34.49 -20.90 32.97
C GLN A 238 -35.69 -20.61 32.06
N ARG A 239 -36.67 -21.57 31.97
CA ARG A 239 -37.87 -21.37 31.14
C ARG A 239 -38.76 -20.25 31.67
N LYS A 240 -38.94 -20.15 33.01
CA LYS A 240 -39.74 -19.06 33.62
C LYS A 240 -39.07 -17.68 33.39
N VAL A 241 -37.75 -17.60 33.52
CA VAL A 241 -37.02 -16.36 33.25
C VAL A 241 -37.09 -15.99 31.78
N ALA A 242 -37.01 -16.95 30.85
CA ALA A 242 -37.16 -16.70 29.40
C ALA A 242 -38.56 -16.13 29.10
N GLU A 243 -39.61 -16.65 29.74
CA GLU A 243 -40.99 -16.13 29.60
C GLU A 243 -41.09 -14.68 30.11
N GLU A 244 -40.47 -14.36 31.26
CA GLU A 244 -40.50 -13.01 31.83
C GLU A 244 -39.65 -12.02 30.99
N LEU A 245 -38.49 -12.42 30.49
CA LEU A 245 -37.70 -11.63 29.56
C LEU A 245 -38.45 -11.38 28.26
N SER A 246 -39.16 -12.40 27.75
CA SER A 246 -39.99 -12.27 26.55
C SER A 246 -41.13 -11.27 26.76
N LYS A 247 -41.83 -11.31 27.90
CA LYS A 247 -42.85 -10.31 28.24
C LYS A 247 -42.27 -8.90 28.37
N SER A 248 -41.08 -8.78 28.97
CA SER A 248 -40.39 -7.51 29.12
C SER A 248 -39.96 -6.94 27.77
N PHE A 249 -39.45 -7.78 26.88
CA PHE A 249 -39.10 -7.39 25.53
C PHE A 249 -40.33 -7.01 24.67
N MET A 250 -41.46 -7.67 24.82
CA MET A 250 -42.72 -7.28 24.14
C MET A 250 -43.19 -5.88 24.55
N LYS A 251 -42.92 -5.46 25.78
CA LYS A 251 -43.26 -4.11 26.28
C LYS A 251 -42.22 -3.06 25.88
N HIS A 252 -40.97 -3.45 25.73
CA HIS A 252 -39.83 -2.59 25.39
C HIS A 252 -39.05 -3.17 24.22
N PRO A 253 -39.62 -3.19 23.00
CA PRO A 253 -38.99 -3.80 21.83
C PRO A 253 -37.76 -3.04 21.34
N ASP A 254 -37.55 -1.79 21.78
CA ASP A 254 -36.39 -0.93 21.53
C ASP A 254 -35.13 -1.34 22.34
N SER A 255 -35.34 -2.12 23.46
CA SER A 255 -34.17 -2.52 24.27
C SER A 255 -33.40 -3.70 23.68
N TRP A 256 -32.32 -3.40 22.98
CA TRP A 256 -31.36 -4.40 22.50
C TRP A 256 -30.72 -5.20 23.65
N LYS A 257 -30.66 -4.63 24.86
CA LYS A 257 -30.06 -5.29 26.04
C LYS A 257 -30.94 -6.46 26.48
N ILE A 258 -32.25 -6.27 26.56
CA ILE A 258 -33.22 -7.34 26.90
C ILE A 258 -33.16 -8.42 25.80
N LEU A 259 -33.13 -8.05 24.54
CA LEU A 259 -33.00 -9.02 23.47
C LEU A 259 -31.73 -9.86 23.58
N CYS A 260 -30.57 -9.24 23.88
CA CYS A 260 -29.30 -9.96 24.05
C CYS A 260 -29.35 -10.98 25.20
N MET A 261 -30.06 -10.68 26.30
CA MET A 261 -30.27 -11.61 27.43
C MET A 261 -31.24 -12.73 27.03
N LEU A 262 -32.33 -12.39 26.35
CA LEU A 262 -33.34 -13.32 25.90
C LEU A 262 -32.77 -14.38 24.93
N VAL A 263 -31.96 -13.98 23.95
CA VAL A 263 -31.35 -14.88 22.98
C VAL A 263 -30.34 -15.87 23.57
N GLU A 264 -29.86 -15.62 24.78
CA GLU A 264 -28.98 -16.55 25.49
C GLU A 264 -29.75 -17.56 26.36
N VAL A 265 -30.88 -17.14 26.92
CA VAL A 265 -31.65 -17.96 27.88
C VAL A 265 -32.73 -18.81 27.21
N ASP A 266 -33.43 -18.25 26.21
CA ASP A 266 -34.56 -18.92 25.55
C ASP A 266 -34.10 -19.99 24.57
N SER A 267 -34.70 -21.18 24.70
CA SER A 267 -34.37 -22.34 23.85
C SER A 267 -34.71 -22.16 22.37
N GLU A 268 -35.62 -21.26 22.01
CA GLU A 268 -35.98 -20.95 20.64
C GLU A 268 -34.77 -20.34 19.89
N TYR A 269 -34.00 -19.47 20.55
CA TYR A 269 -32.84 -18.82 19.98
C TYR A 269 -31.55 -19.66 20.03
N LYS A 270 -31.61 -20.92 20.47
CA LYS A 270 -30.51 -21.90 20.24
C LYS A 270 -30.38 -22.24 18.77
N ILE A 271 -31.46 -21.99 17.97
CA ILE A 271 -31.46 -22.12 16.50
C ILE A 271 -30.84 -20.82 15.94
N TYR A 272 -29.68 -20.90 15.34
CA TYR A 272 -28.95 -19.72 14.81
C TYR A 272 -29.77 -18.88 13.83
N SER A 273 -30.62 -19.49 13.00
CA SER A 273 -31.51 -18.74 12.08
C SER A 273 -32.50 -17.85 12.79
N GLU A 274 -33.09 -18.31 13.88
CA GLU A 274 -34.07 -17.53 14.64
C GLU A 274 -33.38 -16.45 15.46
N ARG A 275 -32.25 -16.79 16.07
CA ARG A 275 -31.41 -15.81 16.76
C ARG A 275 -30.96 -14.67 15.83
N LEU A 276 -30.42 -15.00 14.67
CA LEU A 276 -29.96 -14.01 13.68
C LEU A 276 -31.11 -13.16 13.16
N ARG A 277 -32.31 -13.79 12.93
CA ARG A 277 -33.51 -13.08 12.49
C ARG A 277 -33.99 -12.04 13.52
N ALA A 278 -33.96 -12.40 14.79
CA ALA A 278 -34.34 -11.47 15.87
C ALA A 278 -33.34 -10.28 15.95
N LEU A 279 -32.03 -10.57 15.89
CA LEU A 279 -30.99 -9.54 15.88
C LEU A 279 -31.06 -8.66 14.63
N GLU A 280 -31.26 -9.24 13.46
CA GLU A 280 -31.41 -8.50 12.20
C GLU A 280 -32.62 -7.57 12.25
N LYS A 281 -33.75 -8.04 12.77
CA LYS A 281 -34.97 -7.23 12.96
C LYS A 281 -34.67 -6.02 13.85
N GLN A 282 -34.03 -6.24 15.00
CA GLN A 282 -33.67 -5.18 15.95
C GLN A 282 -32.71 -4.14 15.34
N PHE A 283 -31.82 -4.59 14.49
CA PHE A 283 -30.89 -3.70 13.80
C PHE A 283 -31.61 -2.75 12.84
N TYR A 284 -32.60 -3.24 12.09
CA TYR A 284 -33.33 -2.43 11.11
C TYR A 284 -34.42 -1.56 11.73
N ASP A 285 -35.15 -2.11 12.67
CA ASP A 285 -36.33 -1.43 13.27
C ASP A 285 -35.86 -0.36 14.29
N GLU A 286 -34.90 -0.72 15.17
CA GLU A 286 -34.51 0.12 16.31
C GLU A 286 -33.10 0.73 16.16
N LYS A 287 -32.43 0.52 15.03
CA LYS A 287 -31.05 1.03 14.74
C LYS A 287 -30.03 0.72 15.83
N SER A 288 -30.10 -0.44 16.42
CA SER A 288 -29.19 -0.87 17.51
C SER A 288 -27.78 -1.14 17.02
N HIS A 289 -26.77 -0.51 17.65
CA HIS A 289 -25.37 -0.56 17.25
C HIS A 289 -24.39 -0.90 18.38
N SER A 290 -24.84 -1.63 19.40
CA SER A 290 -24.00 -2.01 20.53
C SER A 290 -22.93 -3.06 20.17
N VAL A 291 -21.78 -3.01 20.84
CA VAL A 291 -20.70 -4.01 20.74
C VAL A 291 -21.21 -5.41 21.11
N TRP A 292 -22.02 -5.51 22.20
CA TRP A 292 -22.61 -6.79 22.63
C TRP A 292 -23.58 -7.36 21.60
N PHE A 293 -24.33 -6.49 20.97
CA PHE A 293 -25.28 -6.86 19.94
C PHE A 293 -24.56 -7.48 18.73
N TYR A 294 -23.52 -6.84 18.25
CA TYR A 294 -22.72 -7.39 17.16
C TYR A 294 -21.98 -8.68 17.57
N LEU A 295 -21.49 -8.76 18.80
CA LEU A 295 -20.85 -9.96 19.30
C LEU A 295 -21.79 -11.17 19.32
N GLN A 296 -23.03 -10.99 19.72
CA GLN A 296 -24.07 -12.05 19.72
C GLN A 296 -24.32 -12.60 18.31
N ALA A 297 -24.46 -11.70 17.34
CA ALA A 297 -24.62 -12.09 15.94
C ALA A 297 -23.35 -12.77 15.40
N PHE A 298 -22.18 -12.22 15.72
CA PHE A 298 -20.90 -12.77 15.30
C PHE A 298 -20.65 -14.18 15.84
N LYS A 299 -21.01 -14.48 17.09
CA LYS A 299 -20.87 -15.83 17.67
C LYS A 299 -21.60 -16.88 16.82
N CYS A 300 -22.77 -16.57 16.28
CA CYS A 300 -23.49 -17.46 15.39
C CYS A 300 -22.73 -17.75 14.09
N TYR A 301 -22.09 -16.73 13.51
CA TYR A 301 -21.30 -16.89 12.29
C TYR A 301 -19.98 -17.60 12.55
N ARG A 302 -19.36 -17.37 13.71
CA ARG A 302 -18.12 -18.05 14.14
C ARG A 302 -18.31 -19.54 14.34
N GLU A 303 -19.40 -19.94 14.98
CA GLU A 303 -19.70 -21.34 15.25
C GLU A 303 -20.15 -22.10 13.99
N LYS A 304 -20.89 -21.43 13.12
CA LYS A 304 -21.37 -22.01 11.86
C LYS A 304 -21.33 -20.99 10.73
N SER A 305 -20.24 -20.94 9.98
CA SER A 305 -20.05 -19.98 8.87
C SER A 305 -21.15 -20.03 7.82
N SER A 306 -21.75 -21.20 7.60
CA SER A 306 -22.90 -21.39 6.68
C SER A 306 -24.21 -20.74 7.15
N SER A 307 -24.28 -20.20 8.37
CA SER A 307 -25.41 -19.38 8.83
C SER A 307 -25.43 -18.00 8.18
N LEU A 308 -24.30 -17.54 7.66
CA LEU A 308 -24.17 -16.32 6.85
C LEU A 308 -24.69 -16.59 5.44
N LYS A 309 -25.96 -16.30 5.17
CA LYS A 309 -26.61 -16.61 3.88
C LYS A 309 -26.54 -15.48 2.86
N LYS A 310 -26.38 -14.26 3.30
CA LYS A 310 -26.37 -13.03 2.50
C LYS A 310 -25.38 -12.04 3.08
N LEU A 311 -25.03 -11.02 2.32
CA LEU A 311 -24.21 -9.89 2.74
C LEU A 311 -25.02 -8.60 2.62
N GLY A 312 -26.02 -8.44 3.52
CA GLY A 312 -26.76 -7.20 3.68
C GLY A 312 -26.06 -6.24 4.65
N MET A 313 -26.67 -5.10 4.90
CA MET A 313 -26.10 -4.06 5.78
C MET A 313 -25.83 -4.60 7.20
N PHE A 314 -26.72 -5.41 7.74
CA PHE A 314 -26.56 -6.02 9.07
C PHE A 314 -25.34 -6.94 9.10
N GLU A 315 -25.26 -7.89 8.19
CA GLU A 315 -24.16 -8.87 8.13
C GLU A 315 -22.81 -8.18 7.92
N VAL A 316 -22.75 -7.22 7.01
CA VAL A 316 -21.52 -6.47 6.74
C VAL A 316 -21.06 -5.68 7.96
N ARG A 317 -21.98 -5.08 8.73
CA ARG A 317 -21.66 -4.38 9.99
C ARG A 317 -21.10 -5.33 11.05
N VAL A 318 -21.70 -6.52 11.21
CA VAL A 318 -21.21 -7.55 12.14
C VAL A 318 -19.83 -8.04 11.74
N LEU A 319 -19.60 -8.29 10.45
CA LEU A 319 -18.30 -8.71 9.93
C LEU A 319 -17.23 -7.58 10.07
N LEU A 320 -17.62 -6.33 9.82
CA LEU A 320 -16.73 -5.19 10.02
C LEU A 320 -16.30 -5.04 11.48
N PHE A 321 -17.24 -5.22 12.41
CA PHE A 321 -16.97 -5.30 13.84
C PHE A 321 -15.95 -6.43 14.14
N ALA A 322 -16.18 -7.62 13.59
CA ALA A 322 -15.29 -8.76 13.81
C ALA A 322 -13.86 -8.50 13.29
N VAL A 323 -13.72 -7.89 12.12
CA VAL A 323 -12.43 -7.50 11.56
C VAL A 323 -11.74 -6.44 12.40
N LYS A 324 -12.46 -5.39 12.80
CA LYS A 324 -11.91 -4.29 13.61
C LYS A 324 -11.33 -4.78 14.95
N HIS A 325 -11.99 -5.75 15.56
CA HIS A 325 -11.58 -6.34 16.84
C HIS A 325 -10.71 -7.60 16.69
N LYS A 326 -10.34 -7.97 15.44
CA LYS A 326 -9.52 -9.16 15.13
C LYS A 326 -10.15 -10.48 15.65
N LEU A 327 -11.47 -10.57 15.63
CA LEU A 327 -12.24 -11.76 15.98
C LEU A 327 -12.52 -12.68 14.80
N MET A 328 -12.36 -12.17 13.56
CA MET A 328 -12.63 -12.92 12.33
C MET A 328 -11.82 -14.22 12.30
N THR A 329 -12.49 -15.33 11.99
CA THR A 329 -11.84 -16.63 11.77
C THR A 329 -11.51 -16.84 10.30
N ARG A 330 -10.50 -17.68 10.02
CA ARG A 330 -10.10 -17.99 8.64
C ARG A 330 -11.26 -18.57 7.84
N GLU A 331 -11.99 -19.53 8.42
CA GLU A 331 -13.14 -20.17 7.77
C GLU A 331 -14.24 -19.17 7.40
N LEU A 332 -14.62 -18.32 8.35
CA LEU A 332 -15.62 -17.27 8.10
C LEU A 332 -15.14 -16.23 7.08
N ALA A 333 -13.86 -15.88 7.09
CA ALA A 333 -13.26 -14.97 6.11
C ALA A 333 -13.36 -15.53 4.68
N LEU A 334 -13.02 -16.81 4.50
CA LEU A 334 -13.14 -17.50 3.22
C LEU A 334 -14.59 -17.64 2.77
N TYR A 335 -15.49 -17.94 3.69
CA TYR A 335 -16.92 -18.02 3.41
C TYR A 335 -17.50 -16.66 2.99
N THR A 336 -17.10 -15.60 3.69
CA THR A 336 -17.46 -14.21 3.35
C THR A 336 -16.94 -13.83 1.97
N ALA A 337 -15.70 -14.19 1.65
CA ALA A 337 -15.09 -13.94 0.35
C ALA A 337 -15.85 -14.63 -0.79
N ASN A 338 -16.30 -15.88 -0.57
CA ASN A 338 -17.12 -16.60 -1.55
C ASN A 338 -18.44 -15.89 -1.82
N LEU A 339 -19.16 -15.46 -0.78
CA LEU A 339 -20.40 -14.71 -0.93
C LEU A 339 -20.17 -13.35 -1.59
N ALA A 340 -19.08 -12.65 -1.21
CA ALA A 340 -18.71 -11.35 -1.77
C ALA A 340 -18.43 -11.44 -3.28
N SER A 341 -17.83 -12.53 -3.74
CA SER A 341 -17.60 -12.77 -5.16
C SER A 341 -18.88 -12.87 -5.99
N GLN A 342 -20.01 -13.16 -5.36
CA GLN A 342 -21.34 -13.24 -6.01
C GLN A 342 -22.09 -11.90 -5.99
N MET A 343 -21.63 -10.91 -5.23
CA MET A 343 -22.26 -9.58 -5.16
C MET A 343 -22.21 -8.90 -6.53
N LYS A 344 -23.27 -8.14 -6.84
CA LYS A 344 -23.39 -7.44 -8.13
C LYS A 344 -22.98 -5.97 -8.08
N VAL A 345 -22.93 -5.39 -6.88
CA VAL A 345 -22.68 -3.97 -6.65
C VAL A 345 -21.54 -3.82 -5.65
N PHE A 346 -20.71 -2.81 -5.83
CA PHE A 346 -19.65 -2.46 -4.90
C PHE A 346 -20.22 -1.91 -3.59
N ASP A 347 -19.73 -2.41 -2.47
CA ASP A 347 -20.02 -1.89 -1.14
C ASP A 347 -18.71 -1.57 -0.41
N LYS A 348 -18.54 -0.31 -0.01
CA LYS A 348 -17.34 0.19 0.65
C LYS A 348 -17.06 -0.48 2.00
N GLN A 349 -18.11 -0.85 2.74
CA GLN A 349 -17.95 -1.49 4.05
C GLN A 349 -17.55 -2.97 3.88
N LEU A 350 -18.19 -3.67 2.93
CA LEU A 350 -17.80 -5.03 2.57
C LEU A 350 -16.34 -5.07 2.05
N TYR A 351 -15.96 -4.09 1.25
CA TYR A 351 -14.56 -3.95 0.84
C TYR A 351 -13.62 -3.82 2.05
N ALA A 352 -13.97 -3.00 3.05
CA ALA A 352 -13.18 -2.87 4.27
C ALA A 352 -13.10 -4.20 5.06
N VAL A 353 -14.18 -4.99 5.10
CA VAL A 353 -14.18 -6.34 5.71
C VAL A 353 -13.21 -7.27 4.99
N LEU A 354 -13.27 -7.31 3.66
CA LEU A 354 -12.37 -8.17 2.86
C LEU A 354 -10.91 -7.76 3.00
N VAL A 355 -10.61 -6.45 2.95
CA VAL A 355 -9.24 -5.92 3.14
C VAL A 355 -8.71 -6.27 4.53
N GLY A 356 -9.53 -6.11 5.57
CA GLY A 356 -9.14 -6.48 6.92
C GLY A 356 -8.92 -7.98 7.08
N SER A 357 -9.77 -8.81 6.45
CA SER A 357 -9.63 -10.26 6.43
C SER A 357 -8.36 -10.70 5.69
N TYR A 358 -8.04 -10.04 4.57
CA TYR A 358 -6.81 -10.30 3.81
C TYR A 358 -5.55 -9.96 4.60
N LYS A 359 -5.56 -8.85 5.36
CA LYS A 359 -4.44 -8.49 6.24
C LYS A 359 -4.16 -9.58 7.31
N MET A 360 -5.20 -10.29 7.76
CA MET A 360 -5.05 -11.35 8.75
C MET A 360 -4.61 -12.69 8.16
N TYR A 361 -5.14 -13.06 6.98
CA TYR A 361 -5.00 -14.44 6.46
C TYR A 361 -4.27 -14.55 5.12
N LYS A 362 -4.12 -13.46 4.35
CA LYS A 362 -3.41 -13.40 3.05
C LYS A 362 -3.82 -14.50 2.04
N GLU A 363 -5.10 -14.93 2.06
CA GLU A 363 -5.61 -16.00 1.20
C GLU A 363 -5.97 -15.49 -0.20
N SER A 364 -5.61 -16.27 -1.22
CA SER A 364 -5.89 -15.94 -2.63
C SER A 364 -7.39 -15.80 -2.93
N MET A 365 -8.23 -16.55 -2.25
CA MET A 365 -9.69 -16.48 -2.39
C MET A 365 -10.23 -15.13 -1.91
N ILE A 366 -9.68 -14.58 -0.82
CA ILE A 366 -10.07 -13.25 -0.32
C ILE A 366 -9.59 -12.16 -1.30
N LEU A 367 -8.37 -12.29 -1.84
CA LEU A 367 -7.84 -11.38 -2.84
C LEU A 367 -8.69 -11.40 -4.12
N THR A 368 -9.11 -12.59 -4.56
CA THR A 368 -10.04 -12.74 -5.68
C THR A 368 -11.35 -12.01 -5.42
N ALA A 369 -11.91 -12.14 -4.21
CA ALA A 369 -13.15 -11.45 -3.84
C ALA A 369 -12.98 -9.92 -3.82
N ILE A 370 -11.85 -9.41 -3.30
CA ILE A 370 -11.53 -7.98 -3.31
C ILE A 370 -11.51 -7.45 -4.75
N CYS A 371 -10.71 -8.07 -5.62
CA CYS A 371 -10.59 -7.62 -7.01
C CYS A 371 -11.92 -7.75 -7.78
N THR A 372 -12.66 -8.84 -7.57
CA THR A 372 -13.97 -9.03 -8.20
C THR A 372 -14.95 -7.94 -7.77
N LEU A 373 -14.96 -7.58 -6.49
CA LEU A 373 -15.82 -6.53 -5.96
C LEU A 373 -15.45 -5.15 -6.50
N LEU A 374 -14.15 -4.84 -6.59
CA LEU A 374 -13.63 -3.59 -7.16
C LEU A 374 -13.96 -3.48 -8.65
N ILE A 375 -13.79 -4.56 -9.42
CA ILE A 375 -14.13 -4.60 -10.86
C ILE A 375 -15.62 -4.35 -11.07
N LYS A 376 -16.47 -4.98 -10.30
CA LYS A 376 -17.91 -4.75 -10.36
C LYS A 376 -18.32 -3.33 -9.97
N GLY A 377 -17.55 -2.67 -9.12
CA GLY A 377 -17.72 -1.28 -8.75
C GLY A 377 -17.12 -0.28 -9.74
N ASN A 378 -16.47 -0.75 -10.79
CA ASN A 378 -15.72 0.08 -11.74
C ASN A 378 -14.68 0.99 -11.04
N CYS A 379 -14.00 0.46 -10.02
CA CYS A 379 -13.02 1.18 -9.21
C CYS A 379 -11.66 1.21 -9.92
N VAL A 380 -11.36 2.30 -10.60
CA VAL A 380 -10.11 2.50 -11.38
C VAL A 380 -9.13 3.48 -10.75
N GLU A 381 -9.45 4.03 -9.57
CA GLU A 381 -8.60 4.97 -8.86
C GLU A 381 -7.29 4.31 -8.41
N SER A 382 -6.22 5.07 -8.41
CA SER A 382 -4.85 4.59 -8.09
C SER A 382 -4.73 3.96 -6.70
N CYS A 383 -5.58 4.37 -5.74
CA CYS A 383 -5.58 3.79 -4.39
C CYS A 383 -5.93 2.29 -4.36
N TYR A 384 -6.62 1.78 -5.40
CA TYR A 384 -6.98 0.36 -5.54
C TYR A 384 -5.94 -0.44 -6.32
N PHE A 385 -5.01 0.20 -7.01
CA PHE A 385 -3.99 -0.44 -7.85
C PHE A 385 -3.25 -1.57 -7.12
N GLN A 386 -2.90 -1.38 -5.85
CA GLN A 386 -2.20 -2.38 -5.04
C GLN A 386 -2.91 -3.76 -4.98
N TRP A 387 -4.23 -3.81 -5.15
CA TRP A 387 -4.99 -5.05 -5.12
C TRP A 387 -4.93 -5.77 -6.46
N TYR A 388 -5.07 -5.03 -7.54
CA TYR A 388 -4.90 -5.58 -8.89
C TYR A 388 -3.48 -6.06 -9.11
N GLU A 389 -2.49 -5.33 -8.62
CA GLU A 389 -1.08 -5.71 -8.68
C GLU A 389 -0.84 -7.05 -7.96
N LYS A 390 -1.28 -7.19 -6.72
CA LYS A 390 -1.17 -8.45 -5.96
C LYS A 390 -1.88 -9.61 -6.64
N ALA A 391 -3.04 -9.35 -7.26
CA ALA A 391 -3.80 -10.39 -7.95
C ALA A 391 -3.11 -10.84 -9.25
N VAL A 392 -2.50 -9.91 -9.98
CA VAL A 392 -1.70 -10.22 -11.17
C VAL A 392 -0.42 -10.97 -10.79
N GLU A 393 0.27 -10.55 -9.72
CA GLU A 393 1.45 -11.26 -9.20
C GLU A 393 1.14 -12.68 -8.70
N ALA A 394 -0.05 -12.88 -8.14
CA ALA A 394 -0.54 -14.18 -7.72
C ALA A 394 -1.15 -15.01 -8.88
N GLU A 395 -1.11 -14.51 -10.10
CA GLU A 395 -1.64 -15.14 -11.32
C GLU A 395 -3.12 -15.57 -11.21
N LEU A 396 -3.93 -14.76 -10.53
CA LEU A 396 -5.34 -15.07 -10.31
C LEU A 396 -6.16 -14.91 -11.60
N LYS A 397 -7.02 -15.88 -11.87
CA LYS A 397 -7.90 -15.90 -13.04
C LYS A 397 -9.20 -15.12 -12.76
N ILE A 398 -9.16 -13.81 -12.88
CA ILE A 398 -10.29 -12.93 -12.67
C ILE A 398 -10.60 -12.22 -13.99
N ALA A 399 -11.88 -12.22 -14.38
CA ALA A 399 -12.30 -11.54 -15.62
C ALA A 399 -12.00 -10.03 -15.51
N GLN A 400 -11.47 -9.46 -16.60
CA GLN A 400 -11.10 -8.03 -16.71
C GLN A 400 -10.00 -7.56 -15.71
N LEU A 401 -9.25 -8.46 -15.07
CA LEU A 401 -8.22 -8.09 -14.11
C LEU A 401 -7.14 -7.19 -14.74
N TYR A 402 -6.67 -7.56 -15.92
CA TYR A 402 -5.57 -6.85 -16.59
C TYR A 402 -6.00 -5.48 -17.11
N GLU A 403 -7.25 -5.33 -17.54
CA GLU A 403 -7.83 -4.04 -17.94
C GLU A 403 -7.89 -3.09 -16.74
N TYR A 404 -8.38 -3.56 -15.59
CA TYR A 404 -8.44 -2.75 -14.38
C TYR A 404 -7.06 -2.48 -13.78
N TYR A 405 -6.11 -3.41 -13.89
CA TYR A 405 -4.72 -3.19 -13.57
C TYR A 405 -4.16 -2.01 -14.38
N MET A 406 -4.31 -2.05 -15.71
CA MET A 406 -3.84 -0.97 -16.60
C MET A 406 -4.62 0.33 -16.43
N ALA A 407 -5.91 0.28 -16.11
CA ALA A 407 -6.72 1.46 -15.87
C ALA A 407 -6.32 2.21 -14.61
N SER A 408 -5.95 1.48 -13.53
CA SER A 408 -5.64 2.06 -12.22
C SER A 408 -4.17 2.42 -12.01
N VAL A 409 -3.25 1.92 -12.82
CA VAL A 409 -1.84 2.27 -12.73
C VAL A 409 -1.60 3.73 -13.07
N VAL A 410 -0.75 4.40 -12.28
CA VAL A 410 -0.26 5.76 -12.57
C VAL A 410 1.11 5.62 -13.23
N PRO A 411 1.24 5.94 -14.54
CA PRO A 411 2.50 5.76 -15.25
C PRO A 411 3.69 6.52 -14.65
N ALA A 412 3.45 7.70 -14.07
CA ALA A 412 4.49 8.53 -13.46
C ALA A 412 5.13 7.89 -12.22
N ASP A 413 4.36 7.10 -11.48
CA ASP A 413 4.82 6.46 -10.23
C ASP A 413 5.29 5.02 -10.44
N PHE A 414 5.14 4.48 -11.66
CA PHE A 414 5.42 3.09 -11.97
C PHE A 414 6.77 2.91 -12.65
N HIS A 415 7.81 2.59 -11.87
CA HIS A 415 9.21 2.50 -12.33
C HIS A 415 9.74 1.05 -12.38
N LYS A 416 8.91 0.10 -12.79
CA LYS A 416 9.27 -1.31 -12.90
C LYS A 416 8.71 -1.95 -14.18
N ALA A 417 9.25 -3.12 -14.56
CA ALA A 417 8.67 -3.89 -15.63
C ALA A 417 7.23 -4.32 -15.31
N LEU A 418 6.34 -4.24 -16.27
CA LEU A 418 5.03 -4.85 -16.16
C LEU A 418 5.16 -6.39 -16.05
N PRO A 419 4.30 -7.08 -15.28
CA PRO A 419 4.29 -8.53 -15.25
C PRO A 419 4.13 -9.13 -16.66
N ARG A 420 4.87 -10.21 -16.92
CA ARG A 420 4.81 -10.89 -18.24
C ARG A 420 3.39 -11.28 -18.67
N SER A 421 2.53 -11.63 -17.71
CA SER A 421 1.12 -11.96 -17.95
C SER A 421 0.31 -10.79 -18.51
N VAL A 422 0.67 -9.54 -18.17
CA VAL A 422 0.04 -8.32 -18.71
C VAL A 422 0.37 -8.18 -20.18
N TYR A 423 1.64 -8.31 -20.56
CA TYR A 423 2.05 -8.26 -21.98
C TYR A 423 1.36 -9.35 -22.80
N LEU A 424 1.35 -10.58 -22.30
CA LEU A 424 0.72 -11.71 -22.99
C LEU A 424 -0.80 -11.54 -23.17
N TYR A 425 -1.46 -10.91 -22.20
CA TYR A 425 -2.89 -10.65 -22.28
C TYR A 425 -3.22 -9.67 -23.40
N PHE A 426 -2.55 -8.53 -23.45
CA PHE A 426 -2.81 -7.48 -24.45
C PHE A 426 -2.22 -7.81 -25.83
N MET A 427 -1.37 -8.82 -25.95
CA MET A 427 -0.82 -9.31 -27.20
C MET A 427 -1.89 -9.86 -28.17
N HIS A 428 -3.00 -10.38 -27.63
CA HIS A 428 -4.07 -11.00 -28.42
C HIS A 428 -5.29 -10.09 -28.68
N GLY A 429 -5.25 -8.86 -28.22
CA GLY A 429 -6.32 -7.89 -28.43
C GLY A 429 -6.16 -6.70 -27.50
N ASN A 430 -5.83 -5.55 -28.06
CA ASN A 430 -5.57 -4.33 -27.29
C ASN A 430 -6.82 -3.43 -27.29
N SER A 431 -7.52 -3.39 -26.16
CA SER A 431 -8.69 -2.52 -25.92
C SER A 431 -8.34 -1.25 -25.12
N LEU A 432 -7.05 -0.99 -24.91
CA LEU A 432 -6.58 0.14 -24.12
C LEU A 432 -6.75 1.46 -24.89
N ASP A 433 -7.00 2.56 -24.18
CA ASP A 433 -6.89 3.89 -24.72
C ASP A 433 -5.44 4.21 -25.11
N TYR A 434 -5.22 5.28 -25.87
CA TYR A 434 -3.89 5.57 -26.40
C TYR A 434 -2.87 5.90 -25.30
N HIS A 435 -3.26 6.48 -24.16
CA HIS A 435 -2.35 6.76 -23.06
C HIS A 435 -1.86 5.49 -22.39
N LYS A 436 -2.76 4.53 -22.18
CA LYS A 436 -2.41 3.23 -21.58
C LYS A 436 -1.65 2.34 -22.56
N CYS A 437 -1.96 2.44 -23.87
CA CYS A 437 -1.14 1.84 -24.93
C CYS A 437 0.27 2.42 -24.92
N ALA A 438 0.42 3.74 -24.88
CA ALA A 438 1.71 4.39 -24.79
C ALA A 438 2.50 3.92 -23.55
N PHE A 439 1.84 3.79 -22.40
CA PHE A 439 2.46 3.26 -21.20
C PHE A 439 2.89 1.80 -21.34
N LEU A 440 2.04 0.93 -21.91
CA LEU A 440 2.37 -0.47 -22.16
C LEU A 440 3.61 -0.58 -23.06
N TYR A 441 3.63 0.16 -24.17
CA TYR A 441 4.70 0.12 -25.16
C TYR A 441 6.00 0.75 -24.65
N SER A 442 5.93 1.87 -23.96
CA SER A 442 7.12 2.49 -23.35
C SER A 442 7.74 1.62 -22.26
N ASN A 443 6.90 0.92 -21.48
CA ASN A 443 7.36 -0.02 -20.46
C ASN A 443 8.04 -1.23 -21.12
N LEU A 444 7.46 -1.75 -22.22
CA LEU A 444 8.06 -2.83 -23.00
C LEU A 444 9.44 -2.43 -23.57
N ILE A 445 9.53 -1.23 -24.17
CA ILE A 445 10.80 -0.69 -24.73
C ILE A 445 11.86 -0.51 -23.61
N THR A 446 11.41 -0.13 -22.40
CA THR A 446 12.33 0.19 -21.32
C THR A 446 12.87 -1.05 -20.59
N TYR A 447 12.06 -2.10 -20.46
CA TYR A 447 12.35 -3.22 -19.57
C TYR A 447 12.49 -4.58 -20.25
N GLU A 448 11.98 -4.77 -21.47
CA GLU A 448 12.12 -6.04 -22.20
C GLU A 448 13.30 -5.98 -23.18
N ASP A 449 13.92 -7.14 -23.38
CA ASP A 449 14.99 -7.29 -24.38
C ASP A 449 14.39 -7.32 -25.79
N GLU A 450 15.01 -6.64 -26.74
CA GLU A 450 14.60 -6.62 -28.15
C GLU A 450 14.60 -8.00 -28.82
N SER A 451 15.40 -8.93 -28.30
CA SER A 451 15.44 -10.32 -28.75
C SER A 451 14.33 -11.19 -28.16
N SER A 452 13.52 -10.68 -27.21
CA SER A 452 12.43 -11.44 -26.62
C SER A 452 11.28 -11.68 -27.60
N GLU A 453 10.63 -12.85 -27.52
CA GLU A 453 9.46 -13.17 -28.35
C GLU A 453 8.32 -12.15 -28.13
N ILE A 454 8.19 -11.61 -26.95
CA ILE A 454 7.17 -10.62 -26.59
C ILE A 454 7.46 -9.31 -27.35
N TYR A 455 8.70 -8.81 -27.27
CA TYR A 455 9.10 -7.58 -27.96
C TYR A 455 8.94 -7.72 -29.48
N ALA A 456 9.39 -8.84 -30.04
CA ALA A 456 9.27 -9.11 -31.48
C ALA A 456 7.82 -9.10 -31.97
N HIS A 457 6.88 -9.60 -31.14
CA HIS A 457 5.47 -9.60 -31.49
C HIS A 457 4.86 -8.18 -31.51
N TYR A 458 5.23 -7.35 -30.55
CA TYR A 458 4.71 -5.98 -30.42
C TYR A 458 5.39 -4.96 -31.35
N ARG A 459 6.54 -5.29 -31.93
CA ARG A 459 7.39 -4.35 -32.65
C ARG A 459 6.64 -3.59 -33.76
N ASP A 460 5.94 -4.31 -34.64
CA ASP A 460 5.22 -3.70 -35.75
C ASP A 460 4.05 -2.83 -35.28
N GLU A 461 3.38 -3.24 -34.21
CA GLU A 461 2.31 -2.47 -33.61
C GLU A 461 2.83 -1.20 -32.93
N MET A 462 3.95 -1.28 -32.21
CA MET A 462 4.61 -0.14 -31.57
C MET A 462 5.09 0.87 -32.61
N GLU A 463 5.68 0.40 -33.70
CA GLU A 463 6.10 1.27 -34.82
C GLU A 463 4.90 1.96 -35.47
N ALA A 464 3.85 1.22 -35.80
CA ALA A 464 2.63 1.79 -36.36
C ALA A 464 1.96 2.79 -35.41
N PHE A 465 1.97 2.48 -34.11
CA PHE A 465 1.44 3.36 -33.07
C PHE A 465 2.27 4.66 -33.00
N ALA A 466 3.60 4.56 -33.01
CA ALA A 466 4.50 5.72 -32.97
C ALA A 466 4.18 6.70 -34.13
N TRP A 467 4.08 6.19 -35.33
CA TRP A 467 3.77 7.01 -36.52
C TRP A 467 2.36 7.61 -36.43
N ASN A 468 1.37 6.87 -36.01
CA ASN A 468 -0.01 7.36 -35.83
C ASN A 468 -0.09 8.48 -34.80
N GLN A 469 0.62 8.35 -33.69
CA GLN A 469 0.62 9.38 -32.64
C GLN A 469 1.42 10.63 -33.07
N LEU A 470 2.52 10.44 -33.80
CA LEU A 470 3.28 11.55 -34.37
C LEU A 470 2.45 12.34 -35.38
N ASP A 471 1.74 11.67 -36.29
CA ASP A 471 0.85 12.31 -37.29
C ASP A 471 -0.27 13.11 -36.64
N ARG A 472 -0.71 12.69 -35.39
CA ARG A 472 -1.67 13.42 -34.55
C ARG A 472 -1.02 14.50 -33.68
N ARG A 473 0.30 14.65 -33.72
CA ARG A 473 1.08 15.57 -32.89
C ARG A 473 0.89 15.35 -31.40
N ASN A 474 0.61 14.11 -30.99
CA ASN A 474 0.52 13.76 -29.59
C ASN A 474 1.92 13.60 -28.99
N VAL A 475 2.11 14.11 -27.78
CA VAL A 475 3.37 14.00 -27.04
C VAL A 475 3.10 13.98 -25.54
N ASP A 476 3.73 13.06 -24.86
CA ASP A 476 3.83 12.91 -23.41
C ASP A 476 5.11 12.13 -23.09
N GLU A 477 5.36 11.90 -21.82
CA GLU A 477 6.58 11.20 -21.36
C GLU A 477 6.70 9.78 -21.92
N GLN A 478 5.59 9.09 -22.10
CA GLN A 478 5.58 7.72 -22.63
C GLN A 478 5.83 7.70 -24.13
N LEU A 479 5.18 8.61 -24.87
CA LEU A 479 5.39 8.77 -26.31
C LEU A 479 6.82 9.21 -26.63
N ARG A 480 7.46 9.99 -25.75
CA ARG A 480 8.87 10.36 -25.88
C ARG A 480 9.77 9.13 -26.01
N ILE A 481 9.57 8.11 -25.16
CA ILE A 481 10.34 6.86 -25.21
C ILE A 481 10.09 6.13 -26.52
N ILE A 482 8.82 6.05 -26.94
CA ILE A 482 8.42 5.38 -28.17
C ILE A 482 9.00 6.10 -29.41
N TYR A 483 8.93 7.43 -29.46
CA TYR A 483 9.49 8.21 -30.56
C TYR A 483 11.01 8.06 -30.65
N LYS A 484 11.71 8.08 -29.52
CA LYS A 484 13.15 7.84 -29.47
C LYS A 484 13.56 6.53 -30.16
N ARG A 485 12.69 5.52 -30.04
CA ARG A 485 12.95 4.18 -30.58
C ARG A 485 12.60 4.04 -32.05
N PHE A 486 11.44 4.54 -32.48
CA PHE A 486 10.88 4.23 -33.79
C PHE A 486 10.93 5.38 -34.81
N VAL A 487 11.09 6.62 -34.38
CA VAL A 487 11.19 7.76 -35.30
C VAL A 487 12.60 7.86 -35.83
N VAL A 488 12.77 7.33 -37.06
CA VAL A 488 14.05 7.29 -37.78
C VAL A 488 13.98 8.06 -39.11
N GLU A 489 15.11 8.60 -39.56
CA GLU A 489 15.19 9.45 -40.76
C GLU A 489 14.71 8.74 -42.03
N ALA A 490 14.94 7.44 -42.15
CA ALA A 490 14.59 6.66 -43.31
C ALA A 490 13.08 6.61 -43.64
N SER A 491 12.23 6.83 -42.63
CA SER A 491 10.76 6.74 -42.77
C SER A 491 10.07 8.12 -42.76
N MET A 492 10.85 9.21 -42.94
CA MET A 492 10.36 10.59 -42.93
C MET A 492 9.79 11.02 -44.29
N ASN A 493 8.69 11.75 -44.25
CA ASN A 493 8.10 12.48 -45.33
C ASN A 493 7.85 13.94 -44.92
N PRO A 494 7.55 14.89 -45.81
CA PRO A 494 7.37 16.31 -45.43
C PRO A 494 6.29 16.56 -44.39
N GLU A 495 5.21 15.78 -44.39
CA GLU A 495 4.13 15.91 -43.39
C GLU A 495 4.58 15.43 -41.99
N ARG A 496 5.30 14.32 -41.91
CA ARG A 496 5.86 13.78 -40.70
C ARG A 496 6.96 14.67 -40.12
N VAL A 497 7.79 15.27 -40.99
CA VAL A 497 8.78 16.25 -40.57
C VAL A 497 8.12 17.47 -39.90
N LYS A 498 7.00 17.96 -40.50
CA LYS A 498 6.24 19.04 -39.86
C LYS A 498 5.63 18.62 -38.54
N ALA A 499 5.06 17.43 -38.46
CA ALA A 499 4.51 16.89 -37.22
C ALA A 499 5.60 16.72 -36.15
N LEU A 500 6.79 16.26 -36.54
CA LEU A 500 7.93 16.16 -35.62
C LEU A 500 8.40 17.53 -35.13
N TYR A 501 8.45 18.52 -36.01
CA TYR A 501 8.78 19.89 -35.67
C TYR A 501 7.78 20.46 -34.65
N ASP A 502 6.47 20.24 -34.86
CA ASP A 502 5.42 20.64 -33.93
C ASP A 502 5.59 19.97 -32.58
N VAL A 503 5.85 18.65 -32.54
CA VAL A 503 6.08 17.87 -31.32
C VAL A 503 7.31 18.36 -30.55
N CYS A 504 8.40 18.75 -31.23
CA CYS A 504 9.59 19.32 -30.61
C CYS A 504 9.34 20.71 -29.99
N HIS A 505 8.28 21.40 -30.39
CA HIS A 505 7.87 22.69 -29.84
C HIS A 505 6.65 22.58 -28.90
N ALA A 506 6.35 21.37 -28.42
CA ALA A 506 5.23 21.14 -27.53
C ALA A 506 5.63 21.44 -26.07
N TYR A 507 4.82 22.28 -25.42
CA TYR A 507 4.94 22.64 -24.01
C TYR A 507 3.67 22.25 -23.26
N ARG A 508 3.85 21.80 -22.01
CA ARG A 508 2.76 21.71 -21.02
C ARG A 508 2.77 22.98 -20.21
N ILE A 509 1.64 23.66 -20.21
CA ILE A 509 1.43 24.88 -19.44
C ILE A 509 0.51 24.57 -18.28
N THR A 510 0.93 24.88 -17.07
CA THR A 510 0.15 24.68 -15.84
C THR A 510 0.04 25.97 -15.04
N THR A 511 -1.09 26.15 -14.37
CA THR A 511 -1.31 27.27 -13.45
C THR A 511 -2.07 26.79 -12.22
N LYS A 512 -1.82 27.44 -11.08
CA LYS A 512 -2.59 27.23 -9.84
C LYS A 512 -3.89 28.04 -9.80
N VAL A 513 -4.10 28.91 -10.77
CA VAL A 513 -5.31 29.76 -10.84
C VAL A 513 -6.51 28.89 -11.25
N PRO A 514 -7.59 28.88 -10.47
CA PRO A 514 -8.77 28.07 -10.74
C PRO A 514 -9.58 28.60 -11.93
N ASN A 515 -10.52 27.80 -12.41
CA ASN A 515 -11.54 28.19 -13.40
C ASN A 515 -11.05 28.54 -14.81
N MET A 516 -9.83 28.13 -15.20
CA MET A 516 -9.35 28.28 -16.58
C MET A 516 -10.01 27.20 -17.49
N LYS A 517 -10.32 27.59 -18.73
CA LYS A 517 -10.99 26.72 -19.70
C LYS A 517 -10.17 26.47 -20.96
N PHE A 518 -9.56 27.52 -21.52
CA PHE A 518 -8.74 27.44 -22.72
C PHE A 518 -7.48 28.29 -22.60
N ILE A 519 -6.45 27.91 -23.33
CA ILE A 519 -5.28 28.74 -23.62
C ILE A 519 -5.23 29.02 -25.13
N HIS A 520 -5.06 30.28 -25.49
CA HIS A 520 -4.83 30.71 -26.85
C HIS A 520 -3.36 31.08 -27.02
N VAL A 521 -2.72 30.60 -28.05
CA VAL A 521 -1.37 31.00 -28.44
C VAL A 521 -1.49 32.07 -29.50
N ILE A 522 -0.86 33.21 -29.30
CA ILE A 522 -0.88 34.35 -30.21
C ILE A 522 0.54 34.59 -30.72
N ALA A 523 0.72 34.53 -32.04
CA ALA A 523 1.97 34.87 -32.70
C ALA A 523 2.23 36.39 -32.71
N ASP A 524 3.45 36.81 -33.08
CA ASP A 524 3.90 38.21 -33.18
C ASP A 524 2.99 39.09 -34.07
N ASP A 525 2.41 38.55 -35.10
CA ASP A 525 1.49 39.22 -36.00
C ASP A 525 0.08 39.42 -35.42
N GLY A 526 -0.14 38.95 -34.18
CA GLY A 526 -1.43 39.04 -33.48
C GLY A 526 -2.44 37.98 -33.91
N THR A 527 -2.07 36.99 -34.72
CA THR A 527 -2.98 35.91 -35.12
C THR A 527 -3.02 34.81 -34.04
N ILE A 528 -4.22 34.27 -33.79
CA ILE A 528 -4.39 33.11 -32.89
C ILE A 528 -3.97 31.85 -33.68
N THR A 529 -2.83 31.28 -33.30
CA THR A 529 -2.27 30.09 -33.94
C THR A 529 -2.86 28.80 -33.40
N GLN A 530 -3.24 28.78 -32.11
CA GLN A 530 -3.76 27.62 -31.42
C GLN A 530 -4.75 28.02 -30.32
N LYS A 531 -5.79 27.17 -30.12
CA LYS A 531 -6.69 27.20 -28.97
C LYS A 531 -6.68 25.81 -28.32
N SER A 532 -6.14 25.68 -27.12
CA SER A 532 -6.02 24.43 -26.39
C SER A 532 -6.94 24.40 -25.17
N PRO A 533 -7.68 23.30 -24.92
CA PRO A 533 -8.45 23.15 -23.69
C PRO A 533 -7.51 23.00 -22.49
N TYR A 534 -7.86 23.63 -21.38
CA TYR A 534 -7.16 23.52 -20.12
C TYR A 534 -7.85 22.47 -19.22
N THR A 535 -7.08 21.54 -18.67
CA THR A 535 -7.54 20.48 -17.79
C THR A 535 -6.76 20.52 -16.46
N GLU A 536 -7.11 19.67 -15.50
CA GLU A 536 -6.37 19.53 -14.23
C GLU A 536 -4.88 19.21 -14.41
N ASN A 537 -4.52 18.56 -15.54
CA ASN A 537 -3.14 18.23 -15.89
C ASN A 537 -2.45 19.32 -16.75
N GLY A 538 -3.04 20.50 -16.84
CA GLY A 538 -2.56 21.58 -17.70
C GLY A 538 -3.08 21.53 -19.14
N ALA A 539 -2.52 22.38 -20.00
CA ALA A 539 -2.80 22.39 -21.44
C ALA A 539 -1.52 22.17 -22.24
N ARG A 540 -1.65 21.43 -23.34
CA ARG A 540 -0.59 21.27 -24.33
C ARG A 540 -0.69 22.36 -25.38
N VAL A 541 0.39 23.12 -25.57
CA VAL A 541 0.52 24.17 -26.58
C VAL A 541 1.81 23.98 -27.37
N PHE A 542 1.84 24.51 -28.57
CA PHE A 542 3.06 24.57 -29.41
C PHE A 542 3.56 26.02 -29.46
N LEU A 543 4.78 26.24 -28.97
CA LEU A 543 5.44 27.55 -28.94
C LEU A 543 6.64 27.50 -29.87
N TYR A 544 6.58 28.28 -30.95
CA TYR A 544 7.60 28.25 -32.00
C TYR A 544 8.59 29.40 -31.88
N ALA A 545 8.19 30.50 -31.21
CA ALA A 545 9.03 31.68 -31.00
C ALA A 545 8.95 32.16 -29.55
N LYS A 546 10.03 32.79 -29.05
CA LYS A 546 10.07 33.43 -27.73
C LYS A 546 9.03 34.54 -27.55
N THR A 547 8.58 35.10 -28.69
CA THR A 547 7.59 36.18 -28.76
C THR A 547 6.15 35.70 -28.77
N ASP A 548 5.93 34.39 -28.86
CA ASP A 548 4.59 33.79 -28.72
C ASP A 548 4.00 34.10 -27.35
N ARG A 549 2.76 34.66 -27.34
CA ARG A 549 2.07 35.05 -26.12
C ARG A 549 0.92 34.10 -25.81
N LEU A 550 0.71 33.88 -24.52
CA LEU A 550 -0.41 33.07 -24.03
C LEU A 550 -1.55 34.01 -23.58
N VAL A 551 -2.75 33.72 -24.03
CA VAL A 551 -3.98 34.33 -23.52
C VAL A 551 -4.86 33.25 -22.93
N TRP A 552 -5.22 33.42 -21.69
CA TRP A 552 -6.03 32.50 -20.92
C TRP A 552 -7.52 32.88 -21.05
N GLU A 553 -8.36 31.93 -21.26
CA GLU A 553 -9.82 32.07 -21.28
C GLU A 553 -10.41 31.30 -20.08
N SER A 554 -11.09 32.02 -19.18
CA SER A 554 -11.79 31.41 -18.05
C SER A 554 -13.10 30.75 -18.47
N LYS A 555 -13.71 29.97 -17.54
CA LYS A 555 -15.04 29.37 -17.75
C LYS A 555 -16.11 30.40 -18.00
N ASP A 556 -15.96 31.62 -17.46
CA ASP A 556 -16.86 32.75 -17.63
C ASP A 556 -16.64 33.52 -18.92
N GLY A 557 -15.68 33.06 -19.77
CA GLY A 557 -15.38 33.73 -21.05
C GLY A 557 -14.50 34.97 -20.96
N ARG A 558 -13.94 35.27 -19.76
CA ARG A 558 -12.98 36.39 -19.58
C ARG A 558 -11.60 35.95 -20.08
N HIS A 559 -10.83 36.91 -20.57
CA HIS A 559 -9.50 36.69 -21.10
C HIS A 559 -8.44 37.39 -20.25
N TYR A 560 -7.37 36.69 -19.98
CA TYR A 560 -6.23 37.14 -19.17
C TYR A 560 -4.93 36.94 -19.96
N THR A 561 -3.93 37.81 -19.72
CA THR A 561 -2.61 37.69 -20.39
C THR A 561 -1.51 37.48 -19.35
N ASP A 562 -0.64 38.48 -19.17
CA ASP A 562 0.53 38.43 -18.30
C ASP A 562 0.18 38.39 -16.78
N SER A 563 -1.09 38.51 -16.41
CA SER A 563 -1.57 38.46 -15.03
C SER A 563 -1.63 37.06 -14.43
N ILE A 564 -1.79 36.04 -15.24
CA ILE A 564 -1.84 34.62 -14.79
C ILE A 564 -0.42 34.08 -14.63
N PRO A 565 0.00 33.69 -13.42
CA PRO A 565 1.26 33.00 -13.22
C PRO A 565 1.13 31.56 -13.76
N TYR A 566 2.09 31.10 -14.51
CA TYR A 566 2.10 29.76 -15.06
C TYR A 566 3.52 29.17 -15.07
N GLU A 567 3.56 27.85 -15.06
CA GLU A 567 4.77 27.07 -15.28
C GLU A 567 4.71 26.48 -16.67
N SER A 568 5.84 26.50 -17.39
CA SER A 568 5.96 25.90 -18.72
C SER A 568 6.99 24.78 -18.68
N GLN A 569 6.61 23.61 -19.16
CA GLN A 569 7.48 22.44 -19.29
C GLN A 569 7.50 21.99 -20.73
N ARG A 570 8.69 21.99 -21.36
CA ARG A 570 8.85 21.43 -22.70
C ARG A 570 8.68 19.92 -22.64
N LEU A 571 7.79 19.35 -23.46
CA LEU A 571 7.45 17.93 -23.40
C LEU A 571 8.43 17.05 -24.15
N PHE A 572 8.99 17.55 -25.24
CA PHE A 572 9.90 16.78 -26.07
C PHE A 572 10.86 17.71 -26.81
N TYR A 573 12.15 17.44 -26.67
CA TYR A 573 13.19 18.10 -27.43
C TYR A 573 14.41 17.19 -27.54
N GLU A 574 14.92 17.05 -28.75
CA GLU A 574 16.23 16.43 -29.02
C GLU A 574 16.88 17.07 -30.23
N LEU A 575 18.12 17.43 -30.10
CA LEU A 575 18.91 18.07 -31.17
C LEU A 575 18.90 17.25 -32.46
N ARG A 576 18.95 15.91 -32.39
CA ARG A 576 18.91 15.03 -33.55
C ARG A 576 17.63 15.20 -34.37
N TYR A 577 16.50 15.44 -33.74
CA TYR A 577 15.23 15.65 -34.43
C TYR A 577 15.11 17.05 -34.99
N MET A 578 15.66 18.04 -34.29
CA MET A 578 15.74 19.40 -34.84
C MET A 578 16.68 19.45 -36.04
N ASP A 579 17.82 18.78 -36.02
CA ASP A 579 18.73 18.66 -37.16
C ASP A 579 18.06 17.92 -38.34
N MET A 580 17.30 16.90 -38.05
CA MET A 580 16.47 16.21 -39.04
C MET A 580 15.42 17.14 -39.66
N CYS A 581 14.72 17.93 -38.85
CA CYS A 581 13.75 18.91 -39.36
C CYS A 581 14.44 19.99 -40.23
N ARG A 582 15.61 20.47 -39.84
CA ARG A 582 16.41 21.46 -40.61
C ARG A 582 16.81 20.96 -42.01
N LYS A 583 17.04 19.66 -42.19
CA LYS A 583 17.37 19.07 -43.50
C LYS A 583 16.20 19.15 -44.49
N TYR A 584 14.98 19.07 -44.00
CA TYR A 584 13.78 18.95 -44.86
C TYR A 584 12.96 20.22 -44.94
N ILE A 585 13.07 21.14 -43.97
CA ILE A 585 12.34 22.43 -43.94
C ILE A 585 13.28 23.54 -44.41
N ASN A 586 13.13 24.00 -45.65
CA ASN A 586 13.90 25.11 -46.18
C ASN A 586 13.60 26.40 -45.41
N GLY A 587 14.64 27.03 -44.84
CA GLY A 587 14.51 28.32 -44.12
C GLY A 587 14.62 28.24 -42.62
N LEU A 588 14.61 27.05 -42.00
CA LEU A 588 15.00 26.85 -40.64
C LEU A 588 16.52 27.04 -40.46
N ARG A 589 16.96 28.28 -40.31
CA ARG A 589 18.35 28.60 -39.95
C ARG A 589 18.50 28.39 -38.45
N ARG A 590 19.73 28.11 -37.99
CA ARG A 590 20.10 28.31 -36.59
C ARG A 590 19.76 29.73 -36.22
N THR A 591 19.16 29.97 -35.07
CA THR A 591 18.86 31.32 -34.61
C THR A 591 20.16 32.08 -34.46
N ARG A 592 20.14 33.40 -34.68
CA ARG A 592 21.30 34.30 -34.53
C ARG A 592 21.94 34.18 -33.15
N GLU A 593 21.16 33.81 -32.15
CA GLU A 593 21.56 33.49 -30.75
C GLU A 593 22.39 32.21 -30.63
N GLU A 594 22.23 31.24 -31.55
CA GLU A 594 23.08 30.04 -31.67
C GLU A 594 24.43 30.34 -32.36
N GLU A 595 24.60 31.48 -33.04
CA GLU A 595 25.80 31.91 -33.74
C GLU A 595 26.60 33.03 -33.03
N GLU A 596 25.97 33.88 -32.23
CA GLU A 596 26.60 35.01 -31.47
C GLU A 596 26.58 34.74 -29.96
N VAL A 597 27.13 33.62 -29.53
CA VAL A 597 27.46 33.46 -28.10
C VAL A 597 28.68 34.35 -27.82
N GLN A 598 28.49 35.52 -27.18
CA GLN A 598 29.50 36.06 -26.26
C GLN A 598 29.89 34.90 -25.37
N GLU A 599 31.19 34.62 -25.20
CA GLU A 599 31.65 33.47 -24.42
C GLU A 599 31.00 33.45 -23.05
N LEU A 600 29.90 32.76 -22.96
CA LEU A 600 29.22 32.50 -21.71
C LEU A 600 30.17 31.60 -20.90
N THR A 601 30.44 31.94 -19.67
CA THR A 601 31.24 31.12 -18.77
C THR A 601 30.38 30.61 -17.61
N THR A 602 30.76 29.48 -17.01
CA THR A 602 30.11 28.93 -15.84
C THR A 602 30.03 29.90 -14.65
N GLU A 603 31.03 30.79 -14.54
CA GLU A 603 31.08 31.83 -13.51
C GLU A 603 29.98 32.88 -13.70
N ILE A 604 29.78 33.33 -14.92
CA ILE A 604 28.69 34.27 -15.26
C ILE A 604 27.31 33.65 -14.99
N VAL A 605 27.13 32.37 -15.30
CA VAL A 605 25.87 31.65 -15.02
C VAL A 605 25.68 31.47 -13.51
N ARG A 606 26.76 31.22 -12.75
CA ARG A 606 26.70 31.10 -11.28
C ARG A 606 26.31 32.42 -10.60
N GLU A 607 26.80 33.55 -11.10
CA GLU A 607 26.51 34.88 -10.55
C GLU A 607 25.08 35.34 -10.88
N ASN A 608 24.60 35.07 -12.08
CA ASN A 608 23.33 35.58 -12.58
C ASN A 608 22.13 34.65 -12.33
N GLY A 609 22.37 33.37 -11.94
CA GLY A 609 21.34 32.34 -11.79
C GLY A 609 21.03 31.57 -13.09
N VAL A 610 20.81 30.26 -12.97
CA VAL A 610 20.61 29.33 -14.10
C VAL A 610 19.29 29.62 -14.85
N GLU A 611 18.29 30.14 -14.15
CA GLU A 611 16.96 30.49 -14.67
C GLU A 611 16.96 31.67 -15.67
N ASN A 612 17.99 32.43 -15.74
CA ASN A 612 18.10 33.58 -16.63
C ASN A 612 18.65 33.25 -18.02
N TYR A 613 19.01 32.01 -18.27
CA TYR A 613 19.59 31.55 -19.54
C TYR A 613 18.72 30.49 -20.20
N GLU A 614 18.74 30.49 -21.54
CA GLU A 614 18.04 29.47 -22.31
C GLU A 614 18.71 28.11 -22.20
N GLU A 615 17.90 27.06 -22.26
CA GLU A 615 18.36 25.67 -22.09
C GLU A 615 19.42 25.27 -23.13
N ASP A 616 19.26 25.71 -24.39
CA ASP A 616 20.19 25.42 -25.48
C ASP A 616 21.54 26.11 -25.29
N GLU A 617 21.56 27.32 -24.72
CA GLU A 617 22.77 28.06 -24.37
C GLU A 617 23.53 27.37 -23.24
N LEU A 618 22.80 26.94 -22.19
CA LEU A 618 23.38 26.20 -21.08
C LEU A 618 23.90 24.83 -21.51
N LEU A 619 23.20 24.14 -22.41
CA LEU A 619 23.63 22.87 -22.96
C LEU A 619 24.95 23.00 -23.72
N GLY A 620 25.03 24.01 -24.59
CA GLY A 620 26.28 24.32 -25.32
C GLY A 620 27.45 24.67 -24.40
N LEU A 621 27.18 25.51 -23.41
CA LEU A 621 28.17 25.89 -22.39
C LEU A 621 28.65 24.68 -21.58
N CYS A 622 27.72 23.90 -21.03
CA CYS A 622 28.06 22.72 -20.22
C CYS A 622 28.91 21.72 -21.02
N SER A 623 28.47 21.38 -22.24
CA SER A 623 29.22 20.44 -23.10
C SER A 623 30.59 20.93 -23.49
N LYS A 624 30.77 22.26 -23.70
CA LYS A 624 32.06 22.88 -23.96
C LYS A 624 32.94 22.85 -22.71
N THR A 625 32.42 23.30 -21.58
CA THR A 625 33.15 23.36 -20.30
C THR A 625 33.60 21.99 -19.82
N ILE A 626 32.75 20.95 -19.94
CA ILE A 626 33.10 19.57 -19.59
C ILE A 626 34.27 19.07 -20.40
N ARG A 627 34.31 19.35 -21.69
CA ARG A 627 35.44 18.96 -22.58
C ARG A 627 36.72 19.70 -22.29
N GLU A 628 36.62 21.00 -22.03
CA GLU A 628 37.77 21.86 -21.70
C GLU A 628 38.40 21.49 -20.36
N ASN A 629 37.59 21.13 -19.37
CA ASN A 629 38.02 20.69 -18.03
C ASN A 629 38.40 19.20 -17.97
N ASN A 630 38.52 18.51 -19.09
CA ASN A 630 38.87 17.07 -19.13
C ASN A 630 37.96 16.21 -18.26
N TYR A 631 36.65 16.53 -18.15
CA TYR A 631 35.68 15.83 -17.32
C TYR A 631 35.99 15.83 -15.83
N GLU A 632 36.69 16.85 -15.31
CA GLU A 632 36.88 17.01 -13.86
C GLU A 632 35.59 17.41 -13.16
N ASN A 633 35.43 16.98 -11.89
CA ASN A 633 34.22 17.24 -11.11
C ASN A 633 34.12 18.73 -10.73
N ASP A 634 32.98 19.34 -11.02
CA ASP A 634 32.53 20.64 -10.53
C ASP A 634 31.09 20.52 -10.06
N ASP A 635 30.83 20.84 -8.80
CA ASP A 635 29.50 20.66 -8.18
C ASP A 635 28.44 21.58 -8.80
N PHE A 636 28.79 22.79 -9.20
CA PHE A 636 27.87 23.70 -9.86
C PHE A 636 27.55 23.21 -11.27
N LEU A 637 28.58 22.80 -12.02
CA LEU A 637 28.38 22.23 -13.35
C LEU A 637 27.53 20.96 -13.30
N THR A 638 27.73 20.11 -12.28
CA THR A 638 26.90 18.93 -12.04
C THR A 638 25.46 19.31 -11.78
N TYR A 639 25.20 20.33 -10.97
CA TYR A 639 23.87 20.85 -10.71
C TYR A 639 23.20 21.36 -12.00
N VAL A 640 23.88 22.22 -12.79
CA VAL A 640 23.33 22.76 -14.04
C VAL A 640 23.03 21.64 -15.05
N CYS A 641 23.98 20.70 -15.22
CA CYS A 641 23.80 19.57 -16.11
C CYS A 641 22.61 18.69 -15.70
N PHE A 642 22.38 18.52 -14.39
CA PHE A 642 21.27 17.74 -13.89
C PHE A 642 19.92 18.47 -14.06
N GLU A 643 19.86 19.79 -13.87
CA GLU A 643 18.67 20.58 -14.18
C GLU A 643 18.33 20.52 -15.67
N LEU A 644 19.31 20.60 -16.55
CA LEU A 644 19.12 20.37 -17.98
C LEU A 644 18.62 18.96 -18.28
N PHE A 645 19.17 17.95 -17.61
CA PHE A 645 18.73 16.56 -17.74
C PHE A 645 17.26 16.39 -17.36
N LYS A 646 16.80 16.97 -16.25
CA LYS A 646 15.38 16.94 -15.84
C LYS A 646 14.46 17.54 -16.91
N LYS A 647 14.91 18.58 -17.58
CA LYS A 647 14.17 19.22 -18.66
C LYS A 647 14.24 18.48 -20.00
N GLY A 648 14.99 17.37 -20.05
CA GLY A 648 15.20 16.60 -21.26
C GLY A 648 16.23 17.17 -22.23
N GLN A 649 17.06 18.11 -21.76
CA GLN A 649 18.11 18.80 -22.54
C GLN A 649 19.47 18.21 -22.18
N TYR A 650 19.97 17.28 -22.96
CA TYR A 650 21.26 16.63 -22.72
C TYR A 650 21.83 15.99 -23.98
N ASP A 651 23.14 15.91 -24.03
CA ASP A 651 23.89 15.17 -25.03
C ASP A 651 24.73 14.07 -24.37
N LYS A 652 25.44 13.29 -25.17
CA LYS A 652 26.31 12.21 -24.71
C LYS A 652 27.39 12.71 -23.71
N VAL A 653 27.85 13.96 -23.88
CA VAL A 653 28.88 14.56 -23.01
C VAL A 653 28.35 14.81 -21.62
N ILE A 654 27.19 15.44 -21.52
CA ILE A 654 26.49 15.69 -20.26
C ILE A 654 26.14 14.38 -19.57
N LEU A 655 25.61 13.40 -20.31
CA LEU A 655 25.28 12.09 -19.73
C LEU A 655 26.53 11.37 -19.20
N THR A 656 27.65 11.44 -19.91
CA THR A 656 28.94 10.87 -19.46
C THR A 656 29.42 11.54 -18.17
N TYR A 657 29.29 12.85 -18.12
CA TYR A 657 29.69 13.66 -16.96
C TYR A 657 28.81 13.36 -15.75
N LEU A 658 27.49 13.40 -15.91
CA LEU A 658 26.53 13.06 -14.85
C LEU A 658 26.68 11.62 -14.39
N ALA A 659 26.85 10.66 -15.31
CA ALA A 659 27.11 9.26 -14.94
C ALA A 659 28.36 9.10 -14.08
N SER A 660 29.36 9.98 -14.26
CA SER A 660 30.59 9.96 -13.48
C SER A 660 30.46 10.61 -12.10
N TYR A 661 29.69 11.68 -11.95
CA TYR A 661 29.74 12.53 -10.76
C TYR A 661 28.40 12.77 -10.04
N TYR A 662 27.26 12.66 -10.73
CA TYR A 662 25.97 12.93 -10.10
C TYR A 662 25.70 12.00 -8.93
N CYS A 663 25.38 12.58 -7.78
CA CYS A 663 24.99 11.87 -6.56
C CYS A 663 23.77 12.58 -5.95
N GLY A 664 22.60 12.05 -6.21
CA GLY A 664 21.31 12.63 -5.77
C GLY A 664 20.33 11.56 -5.31
N ALA A 665 19.03 11.83 -5.45
CA ALA A 665 17.99 10.87 -5.11
C ALA A 665 18.11 9.60 -5.97
N THR A 666 17.81 8.44 -5.38
CA THR A 666 17.91 7.15 -6.08
C THR A 666 17.06 7.09 -7.34
N SER A 667 15.85 7.68 -7.30
CA SER A 667 14.96 7.81 -8.47
C SER A 667 15.62 8.53 -9.64
N ASP A 668 16.29 9.64 -9.33
CA ASP A 668 16.94 10.49 -10.32
C ASP A 668 18.16 9.80 -10.92
N MET A 669 18.95 9.13 -10.08
CA MET A 669 20.11 8.34 -10.55
C MET A 669 19.68 7.17 -11.42
N LYS A 670 18.53 6.53 -11.15
CA LYS A 670 17.97 5.47 -11.98
C LYS A 670 17.49 6.00 -13.34
N MET A 671 16.84 7.15 -13.35
CA MET A 671 16.43 7.80 -14.59
C MET A 671 17.64 8.15 -15.44
N LEU A 672 18.67 8.74 -14.82
CA LEU A 672 19.94 9.04 -15.48
C LEU A 672 20.65 7.77 -16.00
N TRP A 673 20.64 6.69 -15.23
CA TRP A 673 21.24 5.42 -15.63
C TRP A 673 20.59 4.83 -16.89
N ARG A 674 19.26 4.89 -16.99
CA ARG A 674 18.53 4.42 -18.18
C ARG A 674 18.89 5.22 -19.42
N GLU A 675 18.85 6.55 -19.31
CA GLU A 675 19.18 7.44 -20.42
C GLU A 675 20.66 7.29 -20.84
N ALA A 676 21.57 7.21 -19.87
CA ALA A 676 22.99 7.02 -20.13
C ALA A 676 23.29 5.70 -20.85
N ARG A 677 22.56 4.63 -20.50
CA ARG A 677 22.67 3.33 -21.19
C ARG A 677 22.22 3.43 -22.65
N ASP A 678 21.09 4.09 -22.89
CA ASP A 678 20.52 4.22 -24.24
C ASP A 678 21.42 5.04 -25.17
N TYR A 679 22.30 5.88 -24.59
CA TYR A 679 23.34 6.61 -25.32
C TYR A 679 24.71 5.90 -25.32
N GLU A 680 24.77 4.64 -24.91
CA GLU A 680 26.02 3.86 -24.80
C GLU A 680 27.11 4.57 -23.98
N VAL A 681 26.74 5.16 -22.85
CA VAL A 681 27.63 5.78 -21.89
C VAL A 681 28.04 4.74 -20.83
N HIS A 682 29.28 4.78 -20.37
CA HIS A 682 29.73 3.93 -19.27
C HIS A 682 29.01 4.30 -17.96
N THR A 683 28.20 3.40 -17.46
CA THR A 683 27.37 3.64 -16.28
C THR A 683 27.88 3.01 -14.99
N HIS A 684 29.04 2.41 -14.99
CA HIS A 684 29.62 1.65 -13.87
C HIS A 684 29.62 2.41 -12.54
N LYS A 685 30.16 3.64 -12.50
CA LYS A 685 30.20 4.47 -11.29
C LYS A 685 28.80 4.90 -10.82
N LEU A 686 27.88 5.14 -11.75
CA LEU A 686 26.51 5.50 -11.44
C LEU A 686 25.76 4.29 -10.87
N ALA A 687 25.91 3.12 -11.47
CA ALA A 687 25.34 1.88 -10.98
C ALA A 687 25.86 1.54 -9.56
N GLU A 688 27.15 1.76 -9.30
CA GLU A 688 27.76 1.59 -7.97
C GLU A 688 27.09 2.50 -6.93
N ARG A 689 26.88 3.78 -7.26
CA ARG A 689 26.20 4.73 -6.35
C ARG A 689 24.74 4.33 -6.11
N ILE A 690 24.00 3.98 -7.16
CA ILE A 690 22.62 3.51 -7.05
C ILE A 690 22.52 2.30 -6.12
N LEU A 691 23.30 1.26 -6.38
CA LEU A 691 23.28 0.03 -5.60
C LEU A 691 23.71 0.26 -4.15
N THR A 692 24.72 1.11 -3.94
CA THR A 692 25.19 1.47 -2.59
C THR A 692 24.11 2.20 -1.81
N GLN A 693 23.49 3.22 -2.39
CA GLN A 693 22.45 4.00 -1.71
C GLN A 693 21.21 3.14 -1.41
N MET A 694 20.81 2.27 -2.31
CA MET A 694 19.69 1.37 -2.13
C MET A 694 19.95 0.31 -1.07
N LEU A 695 21.18 -0.21 -0.97
CA LEU A 695 21.59 -1.11 0.11
C LEU A 695 21.51 -0.44 1.48
N PHE A 696 21.85 0.84 1.58
CA PHE A 696 21.74 1.60 2.83
C PHE A 696 20.30 1.93 3.23
N SER A 697 19.40 2.13 2.25
CA SER A 697 17.97 2.36 2.51
C SER A 697 17.17 1.09 2.73
N GLU A 698 17.74 -0.08 2.52
CA GLU A 698 17.08 -1.39 2.49
C GLU A 698 15.90 -1.46 1.49
N GLU A 699 15.94 -0.66 0.43
CA GLU A 699 14.90 -0.54 -0.61
C GLU A 699 15.37 -1.08 -1.96
N LEU A 700 16.04 -2.22 -1.99
CA LEU A 700 16.47 -2.89 -3.22
C LEU A 700 15.33 -3.69 -3.86
N PHE A 701 14.37 -2.99 -4.46
CA PHE A 701 13.35 -3.63 -5.27
C PHE A 701 13.68 -3.52 -6.74
N GLN A 702 13.80 -4.68 -7.42
CA GLN A 702 13.82 -4.81 -8.89
C GLN A 702 14.99 -4.14 -9.64
N GLU A 703 16.14 -4.01 -9.00
CA GLU A 703 17.34 -3.46 -9.65
C GLU A 703 18.25 -4.52 -10.27
N ALA A 704 17.66 -5.65 -10.67
CA ALA A 704 18.41 -6.73 -11.30
C ALA A 704 19.18 -6.26 -12.54
N GLN A 705 18.58 -5.40 -13.37
CA GLN A 705 19.22 -4.89 -14.58
C GLN A 705 20.42 -3.99 -14.29
N VAL A 706 20.32 -3.09 -13.30
CA VAL A 706 21.44 -2.23 -12.88
C VAL A 706 22.57 -3.09 -12.35
N PHE A 707 22.24 -4.09 -11.55
CA PHE A 707 23.25 -5.01 -11.00
C PHE A 707 23.86 -5.91 -12.07
N GLU A 708 23.06 -6.44 -13.00
CA GLU A 708 23.56 -7.29 -14.08
C GLU A 708 24.58 -6.57 -14.96
N GLN A 709 24.28 -5.34 -15.34
CA GLN A 709 25.21 -4.51 -16.11
C GLN A 709 26.44 -4.17 -15.30
N TYR A 710 26.28 -3.77 -14.03
CA TYR A 710 27.39 -3.49 -13.13
C TYR A 710 28.31 -4.71 -12.96
N TYR A 711 27.72 -5.90 -12.83
CA TYR A 711 28.46 -7.15 -12.75
C TYR A 711 29.22 -7.45 -14.05
N ALA A 712 28.60 -7.23 -15.21
CA ALA A 712 29.21 -7.46 -16.52
C ALA A 712 30.41 -6.51 -16.79
N GLU A 713 30.36 -5.29 -16.26
CA GLU A 713 31.42 -4.27 -16.39
C GLU A 713 32.56 -4.44 -15.34
N GLY A 714 32.49 -5.43 -14.45
CA GLY A 714 33.52 -5.71 -13.44
C GLY A 714 33.20 -5.09 -12.08
N ALA A 715 32.16 -5.57 -11.42
CA ALA A 715 31.67 -5.09 -10.14
C ALA A 715 32.72 -5.12 -9.01
N TYR A 716 32.68 -4.13 -8.12
CA TYR A 716 33.48 -4.15 -6.88
C TYR A 716 32.98 -5.28 -5.97
N PHE A 717 33.87 -6.20 -5.61
CA PHE A 717 33.55 -7.46 -4.95
C PHE A 717 32.68 -7.31 -3.68
N ARG A 718 32.98 -6.35 -2.81
CA ARG A 718 32.18 -6.14 -1.58
C ARG A 718 30.76 -5.68 -1.86
N LEU A 719 30.56 -4.80 -2.83
CA LEU A 719 29.23 -4.33 -3.21
C LEU A 719 28.43 -5.43 -3.90
N GLN A 720 29.09 -6.20 -4.77
CA GLN A 720 28.52 -7.39 -5.39
C GLN A 720 28.05 -8.39 -4.33
N GLN A 721 28.88 -8.73 -3.36
CA GLN A 721 28.50 -9.65 -2.28
C GLN A 721 27.36 -9.09 -1.45
N ALA A 722 27.41 -7.80 -1.07
CA ALA A 722 26.34 -7.17 -0.29
C ALA A 722 25.00 -7.23 -1.04
N TYR A 723 24.99 -6.96 -2.34
CA TYR A 723 23.79 -7.07 -3.16
C TYR A 723 23.26 -8.52 -3.24
N LEU A 724 24.11 -9.49 -3.51
CA LEU A 724 23.73 -10.89 -3.59
C LEU A 724 23.17 -11.41 -2.26
N VAL A 725 23.78 -11.02 -1.15
CA VAL A 725 23.31 -11.36 0.20
C VAL A 725 21.95 -10.74 0.49
N TYR A 726 21.80 -9.45 0.18
CA TYR A 726 20.53 -8.75 0.38
C TYR A 726 19.40 -9.39 -0.43
N MET A 727 19.59 -9.62 -1.73
CA MET A 727 18.59 -10.25 -2.58
C MET A 727 18.26 -11.67 -2.16
N SER A 728 19.26 -12.43 -1.72
CA SER A 728 19.07 -13.78 -1.18
C SER A 728 18.26 -13.78 0.11
N ARG A 729 18.55 -12.82 1.01
CA ARG A 729 17.81 -12.61 2.25
C ARG A 729 16.34 -12.27 1.97
N GLU A 730 16.09 -11.29 1.10
CA GLU A 730 14.75 -10.88 0.71
C GLU A 730 13.95 -12.04 0.09
N TYR A 731 14.60 -12.91 -0.68
CA TYR A 731 13.97 -14.09 -1.25
C TYR A 731 13.71 -15.20 -0.22
N VAL A 732 14.64 -15.45 0.68
CA VAL A 732 14.52 -16.56 1.65
C VAL A 732 13.64 -16.16 2.83
N VAL A 733 13.86 -14.96 3.40
CA VAL A 733 13.21 -14.48 4.63
C VAL A 733 11.92 -13.75 4.33
N GLU A 734 11.92 -12.80 3.39
CA GLU A 734 10.76 -11.96 3.08
C GLU A 734 9.88 -12.53 1.94
N GLU A 735 10.27 -13.67 1.36
CA GLU A 735 9.55 -14.39 0.29
C GLU A 735 9.33 -13.55 -0.97
N ARG A 736 10.20 -12.56 -1.20
CA ARG A 736 10.16 -11.74 -2.40
C ARG A 736 10.74 -12.49 -3.60
N LYS A 737 10.33 -12.11 -4.80
CA LYS A 737 10.85 -12.73 -6.02
C LYS A 737 12.33 -12.41 -6.21
N ILE A 738 13.10 -13.38 -6.67
CA ILE A 738 14.50 -13.22 -7.07
C ILE A 738 14.62 -13.48 -8.57
N SER A 739 15.46 -12.68 -9.27
CA SER A 739 15.67 -12.90 -10.69
C SER A 739 16.55 -14.13 -10.93
N ARG A 740 16.37 -14.79 -12.06
CA ARG A 740 17.19 -15.92 -12.48
C ARG A 740 18.65 -15.52 -12.64
N SER A 741 18.90 -14.32 -13.15
CA SER A 741 20.25 -13.80 -13.37
C SER A 741 21.05 -13.69 -12.07
N VAL A 742 20.42 -13.25 -10.97
CA VAL A 742 21.07 -13.21 -9.65
C VAL A 742 21.45 -14.62 -9.19
N ILE A 743 20.57 -15.60 -9.36
CA ILE A 743 20.85 -17.01 -9.04
C ILE A 743 22.01 -17.54 -9.89
N ASP A 744 22.01 -17.24 -11.19
CA ASP A 744 23.06 -17.67 -12.11
C ASP A 744 24.42 -16.99 -11.79
N ILE A 745 24.41 -15.75 -11.32
CA ILE A 745 25.62 -15.04 -10.85
C ILE A 745 26.15 -15.70 -9.58
N ILE A 746 25.32 -16.01 -8.60
CA ILE A 746 25.75 -16.72 -7.38
C ILE A 746 26.43 -18.05 -7.74
N CYS A 747 25.85 -18.83 -8.65
CA CYS A 747 26.43 -20.09 -9.09
C CYS A 747 27.78 -19.88 -9.80
N ARG A 748 27.90 -18.86 -10.66
CA ARG A 748 29.15 -18.53 -11.37
C ARG A 748 30.27 -18.09 -10.43
N GLU A 749 29.97 -17.26 -9.44
CA GLU A 749 30.96 -16.80 -8.46
C GLU A 749 31.49 -17.98 -7.63
N TYR A 750 30.60 -18.88 -7.21
CA TYR A 750 31.02 -20.12 -6.53
C TYR A 750 31.91 -21.01 -7.42
N GLU A 751 31.59 -21.14 -8.72
CA GLU A 751 32.37 -21.93 -9.66
C GLU A 751 33.77 -21.31 -9.92
N LYS A 752 33.91 -19.98 -9.80
CA LYS A 752 35.21 -19.28 -9.84
C LYS A 752 36.06 -19.52 -8.58
N GLY A 753 35.49 -20.12 -7.53
CA GLY A 753 36.17 -20.40 -6.27
C GLY A 753 36.06 -19.29 -5.23
N GLU A 754 35.15 -18.30 -5.45
CA GLU A 754 34.89 -17.25 -4.49
C GLU A 754 34.06 -17.79 -3.31
N ASP A 755 34.33 -17.26 -2.10
CA ASP A 755 33.62 -17.67 -0.90
C ASP A 755 32.17 -17.13 -0.94
N THR A 756 31.23 -18.06 -1.08
CA THR A 756 29.79 -17.75 -1.19
C THR A 756 29.13 -17.88 0.18
N ILE A 757 28.51 -16.80 0.64
CA ILE A 757 27.81 -16.73 1.93
C ILE A 757 26.63 -17.71 1.97
N ASP A 758 26.39 -18.32 3.13
CA ASP A 758 25.43 -19.42 3.27
C ASP A 758 24.00 -19.07 2.83
N ILE A 759 23.54 -17.83 3.08
CA ILE A 759 22.21 -17.39 2.65
C ILE A 759 22.06 -17.40 1.13
N CYS A 760 23.12 -17.09 0.38
CA CYS A 760 23.11 -17.17 -1.07
C CYS A 760 22.97 -18.62 -1.56
N LYS A 761 23.64 -19.57 -0.89
CA LYS A 761 23.49 -20.99 -1.17
C LYS A 761 22.08 -21.48 -0.88
N VAL A 762 21.50 -21.05 0.25
CA VAL A 762 20.09 -21.32 0.62
C VAL A 762 19.13 -20.78 -0.43
N ALA A 763 19.35 -19.57 -0.92
CA ALA A 763 18.51 -18.95 -1.95
C ALA A 763 18.54 -19.75 -3.28
N VAL A 764 19.73 -20.17 -3.72
CA VAL A 764 19.88 -21.02 -4.92
C VAL A 764 19.16 -22.35 -4.74
N LEU A 765 19.31 -23.01 -3.60
CA LEU A 765 18.59 -24.24 -3.30
C LEU A 765 17.08 -24.03 -3.23
N LYS A 766 16.60 -22.97 -2.59
CA LYS A 766 15.16 -22.64 -2.57
C LYS A 766 14.65 -22.38 -3.98
N TYR A 767 15.42 -21.71 -4.84
CA TYR A 767 15.03 -21.40 -6.22
C TYR A 767 14.85 -22.67 -7.07
N TYR A 768 15.79 -23.61 -6.98
CA TYR A 768 15.76 -24.85 -7.77
C TYR A 768 14.99 -26.01 -7.11
N SER A 769 14.48 -25.85 -5.90
CA SER A 769 13.64 -26.87 -5.24
C SER A 769 12.34 -27.18 -5.99
N THR A 770 11.86 -26.23 -6.80
CA THR A 770 10.60 -26.34 -7.57
C THR A 770 10.82 -26.21 -9.09
N ARG A 771 12.06 -26.21 -9.58
CA ARG A 771 12.39 -25.96 -10.99
C ARG A 771 13.40 -26.98 -11.51
N GLU A 772 13.38 -27.17 -12.80
CA GLU A 772 14.37 -28.01 -13.47
C GLU A 772 15.73 -27.31 -13.54
N TYR A 773 16.80 -28.07 -13.51
CA TYR A 773 18.17 -27.57 -13.52
C TYR A 773 19.09 -28.37 -14.46
N SER A 774 20.14 -27.70 -14.95
CA SER A 774 21.10 -28.30 -15.86
C SER A 774 22.03 -29.32 -15.16
N PRO A 775 22.71 -30.22 -15.91
CA PRO A 775 23.70 -31.11 -15.33
C PRO A 775 24.87 -30.42 -14.62
N GLN A 776 25.23 -29.20 -15.05
CA GLN A 776 26.25 -28.40 -14.40
C GLN A 776 25.75 -27.83 -13.06
N THR A 777 24.58 -27.20 -13.08
CA THR A 777 23.90 -26.70 -11.88
C THR A 777 23.68 -27.81 -10.85
N ARG A 778 23.38 -29.02 -11.30
CA ARG A 778 23.22 -30.22 -10.45
C ARG A 778 24.41 -30.47 -9.53
N LYS A 779 25.64 -30.31 -10.04
CA LYS A 779 26.87 -30.49 -9.23
C LYS A 779 27.00 -29.42 -8.17
N THR A 780 26.68 -28.17 -8.52
CA THR A 780 26.72 -27.00 -7.62
C THR A 780 25.69 -27.14 -6.51
N LEU A 781 24.45 -27.54 -6.85
CA LEU A 781 23.37 -27.77 -5.88
C LEU A 781 23.73 -28.87 -4.87
N LYS A 782 24.32 -30.01 -5.35
CA LYS A 782 24.76 -31.07 -4.45
C LYS A 782 25.81 -30.58 -3.46
N LYS A 783 26.80 -29.81 -3.91
CA LYS A 783 27.82 -29.21 -3.04
C LYS A 783 27.21 -28.25 -2.02
N PHE A 784 26.30 -27.39 -2.42
CA PHE A 784 25.62 -26.46 -1.51
C PHE A 784 24.86 -27.20 -0.41
N LEU A 785 24.12 -28.26 -0.78
CA LEU A 785 23.46 -29.12 0.20
C LEU A 785 24.46 -29.75 1.17
N GLN A 786 25.58 -30.31 0.68
CA GLN A 786 26.62 -30.91 1.52
C GLN A 786 27.22 -29.91 2.49
N GLU A 787 27.56 -28.70 2.03
CA GLU A 787 28.15 -27.66 2.86
C GLU A 787 27.20 -27.16 3.94
N LEU A 788 25.94 -26.91 3.58
CA LEU A 788 24.92 -26.39 4.53
C LEU A 788 24.56 -27.47 5.55
N CYS A 789 24.36 -28.72 5.12
CA CYS A 789 24.09 -29.82 6.04
C CYS A 789 25.27 -30.10 6.98
N GLY A 790 26.51 -29.94 6.50
CA GLY A 790 27.70 -30.00 7.32
C GLY A 790 27.76 -28.94 8.42
N LYS A 791 27.19 -27.77 8.15
CA LYS A 791 27.02 -26.67 9.13
C LYS A 791 25.74 -26.78 9.97
N GLN A 792 24.98 -27.88 9.86
CA GLN A 792 23.72 -28.12 10.55
C GLN A 792 22.60 -27.11 10.14
N ILE A 793 22.67 -26.59 8.93
CA ILE A 793 21.66 -25.70 8.36
C ILE A 793 20.70 -26.55 7.51
N TYR A 794 19.41 -26.53 7.86
CA TYR A 794 18.37 -27.33 7.21
C TYR A 794 17.14 -26.50 6.93
N PHE A 795 16.50 -26.77 5.78
CA PHE A 795 15.21 -26.19 5.42
C PHE A 795 14.30 -27.27 4.82
N PRO A 796 12.96 -27.18 4.98
CA PRO A 796 12.03 -28.19 4.46
C PRO A 796 12.16 -28.45 2.96
N PHE A 797 12.44 -27.44 2.16
CA PHE A 797 12.61 -27.58 0.71
C PHE A 797 13.87 -28.39 0.30
N PHE A 798 14.80 -28.66 1.21
CA PHE A 798 15.90 -29.60 0.93
C PHE A 798 15.39 -31.00 0.63
N LEU A 799 14.25 -31.38 1.19
CA LEU A 799 13.63 -32.68 0.96
C LEU A 799 13.04 -32.87 -0.45
N SER A 800 12.98 -31.82 -1.24
CA SER A 800 12.53 -31.90 -2.65
C SER A 800 13.61 -32.37 -3.62
N TYR A 801 14.86 -32.45 -3.17
CA TYR A 801 15.98 -32.88 -3.99
C TYR A 801 16.05 -34.40 -4.16
N GLU A 802 16.99 -34.87 -4.98
CA GLU A 802 17.13 -36.27 -5.37
C GLU A 802 17.33 -37.21 -4.15
N LYS A 803 16.61 -38.31 -4.17
CA LYS A 803 16.62 -39.32 -3.09
C LYS A 803 18.03 -39.77 -2.70
N ASP A 804 18.90 -40.00 -3.67
CA ASP A 804 20.27 -40.47 -3.43
C ASP A 804 21.09 -39.42 -2.65
N TRP A 805 20.88 -38.10 -2.90
CA TRP A 805 21.55 -37.04 -2.14
C TRP A 805 21.04 -36.99 -0.71
N LEU A 806 19.72 -37.15 -0.54
CA LEU A 806 19.10 -37.11 0.78
C LEU A 806 19.53 -38.28 1.65
N ILE A 807 19.76 -39.45 1.05
CA ILE A 807 20.30 -40.63 1.74
C ILE A 807 21.74 -40.36 2.18
N GLU A 808 22.61 -39.86 1.28
CA GLU A 808 24.00 -39.52 1.57
C GLU A 808 24.12 -38.50 2.71
N LEU A 809 23.22 -37.53 2.74
CA LEU A 809 23.15 -36.43 3.73
C LEU A 809 22.35 -36.79 4.99
N GLN A 810 21.85 -38.01 5.10
CA GLN A 810 21.02 -38.50 6.21
C GLN A 810 19.77 -37.66 6.46
N LEU A 811 19.18 -37.10 5.40
CA LEU A 811 17.96 -36.31 5.45
C LEU A 811 16.72 -37.08 5.00
N TRP A 812 16.88 -38.22 4.29
CA TRP A 812 15.79 -38.99 3.73
C TRP A 812 14.75 -39.43 4.75
N ASP A 813 15.22 -39.79 5.95
CA ASP A 813 14.41 -40.24 7.08
C ASP A 813 13.95 -39.14 8.03
N LYS A 814 14.20 -37.90 7.70
CA LYS A 814 13.86 -36.74 8.55
C LYS A 814 12.58 -36.06 8.10
N THR A 815 11.84 -35.55 9.06
CA THR A 815 10.73 -34.62 8.88
C THR A 815 11.19 -33.27 9.39
N LEU A 816 11.13 -32.28 8.54
CA LEU A 816 11.52 -30.90 8.87
C LEU A 816 10.25 -30.04 8.99
N ILE A 817 10.08 -29.38 10.11
CA ILE A 817 9.03 -28.38 10.32
C ILE A 817 9.68 -27.01 10.41
N GLU A 818 9.01 -26.02 9.83
CA GLU A 818 9.49 -24.64 9.76
C GLU A 818 8.45 -23.69 10.37
N TYR A 819 8.94 -22.69 11.05
CA TYR A 819 8.15 -21.57 11.52
C TYR A 819 8.86 -20.26 11.22
N LYS A 820 8.11 -19.33 10.66
CA LYS A 820 8.60 -17.97 10.39
C LYS A 820 8.02 -17.03 11.43
N GLY A 821 8.86 -16.58 12.34
CA GLY A 821 8.50 -15.65 13.40
C GLY A 821 8.73 -14.19 13.01
N GLN A 822 8.48 -13.29 13.93
CA GLN A 822 8.83 -11.87 13.78
C GLN A 822 10.28 -11.63 14.25
N LYS A 823 10.91 -10.58 13.74
CA LYS A 823 12.29 -10.23 14.11
C LYS A 823 12.40 -9.94 15.61
N GLY A 824 13.29 -10.66 16.29
CA GLY A 824 13.51 -10.51 17.74
C GLY A 824 12.53 -11.25 18.64
N SER A 825 11.63 -12.06 18.08
CA SER A 825 10.72 -12.88 18.86
C SER A 825 11.39 -14.10 19.47
N ARG A 826 10.83 -14.59 20.59
CA ARG A 826 11.18 -15.87 21.19
C ARG A 826 10.14 -16.90 20.79
N VAL A 827 10.57 -17.94 20.11
CA VAL A 827 9.69 -19.01 19.59
C VAL A 827 9.87 -20.28 20.43
N MET A 828 8.74 -20.81 20.90
CA MET A 828 8.66 -22.09 21.58
C MET A 828 7.84 -23.08 20.74
N LEU A 829 8.37 -24.26 20.52
CA LEU A 829 7.67 -25.35 19.88
C LEU A 829 7.01 -26.22 20.95
N TYR A 830 5.73 -26.51 20.75
CA TYR A 830 4.93 -27.46 21.49
C TYR A 830 4.64 -28.64 20.55
N TYR A 831 5.06 -29.83 20.92
CA TYR A 831 4.87 -31.01 20.06
C TYR A 831 4.51 -32.25 20.87
N SER A 832 3.74 -33.12 20.27
CA SER A 832 3.35 -34.41 20.81
C SER A 832 3.53 -35.49 19.73
N LEU A 833 4.34 -36.50 20.06
CA LEU A 833 4.52 -37.68 19.21
C LEU A 833 3.52 -38.76 19.64
N GLN A 834 2.57 -39.05 18.79
CA GLN A 834 1.51 -40.04 19.06
C GLN A 834 1.83 -41.39 18.38
N LYS A 835 1.77 -42.46 19.17
CA LYS A 835 1.98 -43.85 18.72
C LYS A 835 0.66 -44.58 18.60
N GLY A 836 0.40 -45.21 17.46
CA GLY A 836 -0.55 -46.31 17.32
C GLY A 836 -1.96 -46.11 17.88
N GLY A 837 -2.57 -44.94 17.77
CA GLY A 837 -3.98 -44.73 18.15
C GLY A 837 -4.23 -44.19 19.57
N GLU A 838 -3.20 -44.01 20.40
CA GLU A 838 -3.32 -43.30 21.68
C GLU A 838 -3.33 -41.78 21.46
N GLU A 839 -4.39 -41.11 21.87
CA GLU A 839 -4.40 -39.65 21.93
C GLU A 839 -3.76 -39.19 23.24
N SER A 840 -2.47 -38.83 23.21
CA SER A 840 -1.84 -38.14 24.32
C SER A 840 -2.18 -36.66 24.27
N SER A 841 -2.65 -36.11 25.37
CA SER A 841 -2.89 -34.67 25.55
C SER A 841 -1.63 -33.90 25.92
N ASP A 842 -0.50 -34.62 26.23
CA ASP A 842 0.71 -34.00 26.73
C ASP A 842 1.61 -33.52 25.61
N TYR A 843 1.99 -32.26 25.66
CA TYR A 843 2.91 -31.60 24.76
C TYR A 843 4.26 -31.42 25.42
N SER A 844 5.31 -31.89 24.76
CA SER A 844 6.69 -31.52 25.07
C SER A 844 6.95 -30.11 24.55
N THR A 845 7.75 -29.35 25.29
CA THR A 845 8.06 -27.97 24.94
C THR A 845 9.55 -27.79 24.71
N GLU A 846 9.89 -27.02 23.68
CA GLU A 846 11.29 -26.71 23.35
C GLU A 846 11.39 -25.26 22.87
N VAL A 847 12.38 -24.52 23.37
CA VAL A 847 12.73 -23.19 22.87
C VAL A 847 13.57 -23.37 21.62
N LEU A 848 13.12 -22.80 20.51
CA LEU A 848 13.87 -22.90 19.26
C LEU A 848 14.87 -21.75 19.14
N THR A 849 16.02 -22.07 18.57
CA THR A 849 16.97 -21.08 18.05
C THR A 849 16.69 -20.87 16.56
N PRO A 850 16.77 -19.62 16.06
CA PRO A 850 16.57 -19.39 14.64
C PRO A 850 17.67 -20.08 13.83
N MET A 851 17.26 -20.69 12.72
CA MET A 851 18.17 -21.26 11.75
C MET A 851 18.86 -20.16 10.94
N TYR A 852 18.06 -19.17 10.58
CA TYR A 852 18.51 -17.93 9.95
C TYR A 852 17.51 -16.80 10.27
N GLU A 853 17.96 -15.69 10.86
CA GLU A 853 17.14 -14.55 11.31
C GLU A 853 15.90 -14.98 12.10
N ASN A 854 14.72 -14.88 11.49
CA ASN A 854 13.42 -15.21 12.09
C ASN A 854 12.85 -16.56 11.59
N ILE A 855 13.64 -17.37 10.87
CA ILE A 855 13.23 -18.69 10.40
C ILE A 855 13.73 -19.74 11.38
N TYR A 856 12.82 -20.49 11.94
CA TYR A 856 13.05 -21.56 12.90
C TYR A 856 12.75 -22.89 12.25
N VAL A 857 13.69 -23.83 12.33
CA VAL A 857 13.52 -25.18 11.76
C VAL A 857 13.84 -26.23 12.80
N LYS A 858 12.96 -27.22 12.91
CA LYS A 858 13.17 -28.40 13.77
C LYS A 858 13.10 -29.66 12.97
N LYS A 859 14.04 -30.53 13.26
CA LYS A 859 14.20 -31.86 12.63
C LYS A 859 13.65 -32.96 13.54
N PHE A 860 12.76 -33.79 13.00
CA PHE A 860 12.22 -34.98 13.66
C PHE A 860 12.49 -36.22 12.84
N VAL A 861 12.44 -37.35 13.53
CA VAL A 861 12.40 -38.70 12.93
C VAL A 861 11.09 -39.33 13.34
N LEU A 862 10.24 -39.60 12.36
CA LEU A 862 8.96 -40.27 12.59
C LEU A 862 9.04 -41.73 12.12
N PHE A 863 8.56 -42.61 12.96
CA PHE A 863 8.45 -44.06 12.63
C PHE A 863 7.05 -44.37 12.06
N ALA A 864 6.90 -45.59 11.54
CA ALA A 864 5.62 -46.05 11.02
C ALA A 864 4.48 -45.90 12.04
N ASN A 865 3.38 -45.29 11.59
CA ASN A 865 2.18 -44.96 12.37
C ASN A 865 2.38 -43.92 13.48
N GLU A 866 3.51 -43.27 13.55
CA GLU A 866 3.69 -42.09 14.42
C GLU A 866 3.12 -40.83 13.77
N LYS A 867 2.44 -40.03 14.59
CA LYS A 867 1.89 -38.74 14.19
C LYS A 867 2.52 -37.65 15.04
N LEU A 868 3.04 -36.63 14.42
CA LEU A 868 3.55 -35.44 15.07
C LEU A 868 2.45 -34.35 15.06
N LYS A 869 1.89 -34.09 16.22
CA LYS A 869 1.03 -32.88 16.40
C LYS A 869 1.87 -31.79 17.00
N TYR A 870 1.84 -30.60 16.41
CA TYR A 870 2.65 -29.49 16.89
C TYR A 870 1.99 -28.14 16.68
N TYR A 871 2.45 -27.16 17.40
CA TYR A 871 2.16 -25.74 17.20
C TYR A 871 3.30 -24.90 17.80
N PHE A 872 3.41 -23.67 17.34
CA PHE A 872 4.41 -22.72 17.82
C PHE A 872 3.75 -21.66 18.70
N LYS A 873 4.47 -21.24 19.73
CA LYS A 873 4.11 -20.07 20.54
C LYS A 873 5.23 -19.04 20.40
N GLU A 874 4.89 -17.90 19.85
CA GLU A 874 5.81 -16.79 19.64
C GLU A 874 5.56 -15.72 20.70
N THR A 875 6.61 -15.18 21.28
CA THR A 875 6.53 -14.11 22.27
C THR A 875 7.38 -12.93 21.83
N ILE A 876 6.76 -11.76 21.70
CA ILE A 876 7.40 -10.50 21.35
C ILE A 876 6.82 -9.39 22.21
N ASP A 877 7.67 -8.57 22.81
CA ASP A 877 7.30 -7.43 23.68
C ASP A 877 6.25 -7.78 24.76
N GLY A 878 6.34 -8.99 25.34
CA GLY A 878 5.41 -9.47 26.36
C GLY A 878 4.09 -10.04 25.82
N ASN A 879 3.80 -9.90 24.53
CA ASN A 879 2.62 -10.50 23.89
C ASN A 879 2.95 -11.89 23.33
N SER A 880 2.06 -12.84 23.54
CA SER A 880 2.21 -14.21 23.02
C SER A 880 1.21 -14.49 21.90
N TYR A 881 1.70 -15.01 20.79
CA TYR A 881 0.91 -15.47 19.65
C TYR A 881 1.08 -16.97 19.50
N ARG A 882 0.01 -17.66 19.12
CA ARG A 882 0.01 -19.10 18.90
C ARG A 882 -0.34 -19.40 17.45
N SER A 883 0.43 -20.29 16.81
CA SER A 883 0.08 -20.83 15.49
C SER A 883 -1.07 -21.84 15.60
N ASP A 884 -1.71 -22.15 14.47
CA ASP A 884 -2.65 -23.25 14.39
C ASP A 884 -1.95 -24.59 14.73
N LYS A 885 -2.74 -25.56 15.18
CA LYS A 885 -2.23 -26.92 15.42
C LYS A 885 -2.09 -27.62 14.09
N GLU A 886 -0.90 -28.12 13.83
CA GLU A 886 -0.58 -28.90 12.64
C GLU A 886 -0.36 -30.38 12.96
N LEU A 887 -0.63 -31.22 11.98
CA LEU A 887 -0.42 -32.65 12.04
C LEU A 887 0.50 -33.06 10.89
N CYS A 888 1.65 -33.63 11.24
CA CYS A 888 2.55 -34.22 10.27
C CYS A 888 2.53 -35.77 10.43
N VAL A 889 2.27 -36.44 9.33
CA VAL A 889 2.29 -37.93 9.25
C VAL A 889 3.25 -38.29 8.13
N ARG A 890 4.27 -39.11 8.44
CA ARG A 890 5.14 -39.61 7.41
C ARG A 890 4.59 -40.93 6.88
N GLU A 891 4.36 -40.98 5.58
CA GLU A 891 4.14 -42.28 4.90
C GLU A 891 5.49 -43.00 4.81
N THR A 892 5.58 -44.15 5.47
CA THR A 892 6.78 -45.02 5.42
C THR A 892 6.57 -46.09 4.35
N VAL A 893 7.53 -46.15 3.45
CA VAL A 893 7.55 -47.15 2.39
C VAL A 893 8.48 -48.32 2.79
N GLN A 894 8.06 -49.56 2.52
CA GLN A 894 8.88 -50.74 2.76
C GLN A 894 10.19 -50.67 1.95
N GLY A 895 11.33 -51.00 2.59
CA GLY A 895 12.64 -51.02 1.95
C GLY A 895 13.32 -49.63 1.91
N GLU A 896 12.93 -48.69 2.75
CA GLU A 896 13.67 -47.42 2.91
C GLU A 896 15.12 -47.67 3.38
N PRO A 897 16.07 -46.92 2.82
CA PRO A 897 17.48 -47.11 3.20
C PRO A 897 17.80 -46.57 4.61
N GLY A 898 18.87 -47.13 5.21
CA GLY A 898 19.38 -46.69 6.49
C GLY A 898 18.75 -47.37 7.70
N ARG A 899 19.23 -46.98 8.90
CA ARG A 899 18.86 -47.61 10.17
C ARG A 899 17.37 -47.43 10.48
N TYR A 900 16.84 -46.21 10.23
CA TYR A 900 15.43 -45.88 10.48
C TYR A 900 14.49 -46.60 9.49
N GLY A 901 14.88 -46.74 8.24
CA GLY A 901 14.11 -47.49 7.25
C GLY A 901 13.92 -48.96 7.68
N ARG A 902 14.98 -49.59 8.20
CA ARG A 902 14.93 -50.97 8.75
C ARG A 902 14.04 -51.07 9.98
N LEU A 903 14.07 -50.07 10.88
CA LEU A 903 13.18 -50.06 12.04
C LEU A 903 11.72 -49.87 11.59
N ASN A 904 11.44 -49.07 10.58
CA ASN A 904 10.10 -48.94 9.98
C ASN A 904 9.66 -50.27 9.31
N ASP A 905 10.55 -50.96 8.59
CA ASP A 905 10.25 -52.27 8.01
C ASP A 905 9.88 -53.31 9.08
N ILE A 906 10.50 -53.26 10.27
CA ILE A 906 10.15 -54.08 11.42
C ILE A 906 8.79 -53.70 11.98
N LEU A 907 8.50 -52.39 12.08
CA LEU A 907 7.23 -51.88 12.62
C LEU A 907 6.02 -52.17 11.69
N ILE A 908 6.23 -52.08 10.38
CA ILE A 908 5.19 -52.33 9.35
C ILE A 908 4.90 -53.84 9.18
N GLU A 909 5.88 -54.70 9.49
CA GLU A 909 5.77 -56.16 9.29
C GLU A 909 4.67 -56.79 10.16
N LYS A 910 3.63 -57.32 9.51
CA LYS A 910 2.48 -57.95 10.17
C LYS A 910 2.74 -59.41 10.54
N ASN A 911 3.68 -60.08 9.84
CA ASN A 911 4.01 -61.46 10.11
C ASN A 911 4.98 -61.54 11.28
N GLU A 912 4.56 -62.14 12.38
CA GLU A 912 5.36 -62.20 13.61
C GLU A 912 6.68 -62.98 13.46
N SER A 913 6.71 -64.04 12.64
CA SER A 913 7.90 -64.78 12.34
C SER A 913 8.93 -64.01 11.52
N GLU A 914 8.47 -63.31 10.49
CA GLU A 914 9.31 -62.43 9.67
C GLU A 914 9.78 -61.21 10.45
N ARG A 915 8.94 -60.62 11.29
CA ARG A 915 9.31 -59.51 12.18
C ARG A 915 10.41 -59.94 13.15
N LYS A 916 10.34 -61.11 13.75
CA LYS A 916 11.39 -61.64 14.62
C LYS A 916 12.72 -61.82 13.87
N LYS A 917 12.69 -62.31 12.61
CA LYS A 917 13.91 -62.43 11.79
C LYS A 917 14.53 -61.04 11.50
N LYS A 918 13.71 -60.07 11.13
CA LYS A 918 14.18 -58.68 10.89
C LYS A 918 14.76 -58.05 12.14
N ILE A 919 14.16 -58.26 13.32
CA ILE A 919 14.68 -57.78 14.61
C ILE A 919 16.05 -58.41 14.90
N GLN A 920 16.19 -59.72 14.70
CA GLN A 920 17.47 -60.43 14.92
C GLN A 920 18.54 -59.93 13.96
N ALA A 921 18.21 -59.71 12.68
CA ALA A 921 19.13 -59.13 11.70
C ALA A 921 19.60 -57.73 12.11
N TYR A 922 18.67 -56.86 12.50
CA TYR A 922 18.96 -55.50 12.98
C TYR A 922 19.86 -55.53 14.23
N ALA A 923 19.57 -56.36 15.22
CA ALA A 923 20.36 -56.49 16.45
C ALA A 923 21.79 -56.98 16.17
N ARG A 924 21.99 -57.87 15.20
CA ARG A 924 23.34 -58.34 14.79
C ARG A 924 24.16 -57.22 14.15
N GLU A 925 23.52 -56.38 13.30
CA GLU A 925 24.19 -55.28 12.68
C GLU A 925 24.51 -54.14 13.67
N ASP A 926 23.61 -53.89 14.62
CA ASP A 926 23.81 -52.91 15.69
C ASP A 926 24.97 -53.33 16.61
N ALA A 927 25.04 -54.62 16.96
CA ALA A 927 26.15 -55.18 17.71
C ALA A 927 27.49 -55.14 16.95
N ALA A 928 27.48 -55.38 15.64
CA ALA A 928 28.66 -55.26 14.79
C ALA A 928 29.16 -53.82 14.68
N ALA A 929 28.22 -52.86 14.52
CA ALA A 929 28.55 -51.45 14.49
C ALA A 929 29.15 -50.97 15.84
N ALA A 930 28.55 -51.39 16.96
CA ALA A 930 29.08 -51.10 18.30
C ALA A 930 30.51 -51.62 18.52
N GLN A 931 30.85 -52.77 17.94
CA GLN A 931 32.22 -53.31 18.00
C GLN A 931 33.25 -52.53 17.20
N ILE A 932 32.82 -51.87 16.11
CA ILE A 932 33.71 -51.01 15.31
C ILE A 932 34.06 -49.75 16.12
N PHE A 933 33.08 -49.13 16.77
CA PHE A 933 33.32 -47.94 17.58
C PHE A 933 34.10 -48.18 18.88
N THR A 934 34.03 -49.37 19.47
CA THR A 934 34.83 -49.75 20.65
C THR A 934 36.28 -50.10 20.32
N LYS A 935 36.59 -50.43 19.07
CA LYS A 935 37.99 -50.69 18.64
C LYS A 935 38.78 -49.41 18.30
N GLU A 936 38.14 -48.29 18.06
CA GLU A 936 38.81 -47.00 17.86
C GLU A 936 39.18 -46.26 19.16
N GLN A 937 38.72 -46.76 20.33
CA GLN A 937 39.05 -46.21 21.65
C GLN A 937 40.07 -47.06 22.44
N ALA A 938 40.56 -48.16 21.89
CA ALA A 938 41.65 -48.99 22.39
C ALA A 938 42.87 -48.88 21.46
#